data_f86e7ca9a5b932651c10bfc2ea2d25c5
#
_entry.id   f86e7ca9a5b932651c10bfc2ea2d25c5
#
_cell.length_a   1.000
_cell.length_b   1.000
_cell.length_c   1.000
_cell.angle_alpha   90.00
_cell.angle_beta   90.00
_cell.angle_gamma   90.00
#
_symmetry.space_group_name_H-M   'P 1'
#
loop_
_entity.id
_entity.type
_entity.pdbx_description
1 polymer ?
#
loop_
_entity_poly.entity_id
_entity_poly.type
_entity_poly.pdbx_seq_one_letter_code
_entity_poly.pdbx_strand_id
1 'polypeptide(L)'
;MRQTSRFLFCGHTSGKVTLRDLRTFKTEHEFDAFSGSLSDFDVHGNLLAACGFSSRGLNGLACDRFLMVYDLRMMRAVTPLQVHVDPLFLRFIPTYTSRLAIISQTGQCQFCEPTGLANVADIFHVNTVGHLLMSFDVSSSKQALAFGDSGGCVHLWSDSPDVSFNDYSRETEFALPCLVDTLPHLEWNHDLLPLSLIPMTLTSTEPLLSDWPAALATPSPRRAPPVDPEILRTMKTVGFIGYAANPRARPRNQVPYKIKDVEQDYDSYSQVPESPIGRDEEPHLYMVPKKYRKVTIKYSKLGLEDFDFKHYNKTLFAGLEPHIPNAYCNCMIQVLYFLEPIRCLVQNHLCQKEFCLACELGFLFHMLDLSRGDPCQASNFLRAFRTIPEASALGLILADSDEQTGKARLGRLIQSWNRFILTQLHQETQEQEGPQAYRGATSSSLGSSGESAIGRLFGCEVENSSLCRCGKETVRSSLTLLFTMHYPEQNSQEKTIKEYGFAEILKKSICLEQSTQAWCENCEKYQPTVQTRNIRCLPDVLVINCEVNSAKEAEFWKIQAEYAFTKARQKEASEPAMPKESPLMPTEWCLDGEDVCSMDGFTRLEDLRHMWMPLTLKMSISKTQGLEISSWPEGEELSETEEADGASLYDLVVTVPHVLDARTGGNLVAHIKVGETYHQRKEGVTHQQWYLFNDFLIEPIDKTEAAQFDMSWKVPGILYYAKRNYHTKYDLRIKNPIDASVLLTEASLARKQRKSHATFIPLMVSEMPQAGDLVGLDAEFVTLNQEEAELRSDGTKSTIKPSQMSVARITCVRGQGPNEGVPFIDDYISTQEQVVDYLTQYSGIKPGDLDAKISSKHLTTLKSTYLKLRFLIDTGVRFVGHGLQKDFRVINLLVLKDQVIDTVYLFHLPRKRMISLRFLAWYFLDLSIQGETHDSIEDARTALQLYRKYLGLSRGGGSDEVRKVLKGLYEKGRQMDWKVPDTDAGDGRGSPKSAAAFPPVIGL
;
A
#
# COMPACT_ATOMS: atom_id res chain seq x y z
N MET A 1 -17.56 0.87 43.12
CA MET A 1 -17.89 -0.56 43.05
C MET A 1 -18.50 -0.88 41.69
N ARG A 2 -18.21 -2.06 41.14
CA ARG A 2 -18.79 -2.58 39.90
C ARG A 2 -19.26 -4.01 40.12
N GLN A 3 -20.30 -4.41 39.42
CA GLN A 3 -20.89 -5.75 39.60
C GLN A 3 -20.93 -6.46 38.22
N THR A 4 -20.60 -7.72 38.23
CA THR A 4 -20.88 -8.67 37.16
C THR A 4 -21.85 -9.75 37.65
N SER A 5 -22.25 -10.67 36.80
CA SER A 5 -23.16 -11.76 37.18
C SER A 5 -22.66 -12.63 38.34
N ARG A 6 -21.36 -12.67 38.60
CA ARG A 6 -20.72 -13.55 39.59
C ARG A 6 -19.97 -12.81 40.69
N PHE A 7 -19.37 -11.66 40.36
CA PHE A 7 -18.45 -10.97 41.26
C PHE A 7 -18.83 -9.53 41.50
N LEU A 8 -18.54 -9.05 42.73
CA LEU A 8 -18.52 -7.65 43.10
C LEU A 8 -17.08 -7.16 43.15
N PHE A 9 -16.77 -6.16 42.34
CA PHE A 9 -15.46 -5.50 42.31
C PHE A 9 -15.50 -4.26 43.21
N CYS A 10 -14.55 -4.19 44.15
CA CYS A 10 -14.45 -3.06 45.04
C CYS A 10 -13.08 -2.41 44.91
N GLY A 11 -13.04 -1.14 44.53
CA GLY A 11 -11.82 -0.33 44.50
C GLY A 11 -11.53 0.24 45.89
N HIS A 12 -10.26 0.27 46.27
CA HIS A 12 -9.78 0.79 47.54
C HIS A 12 -8.90 2.03 47.31
N THR A 13 -8.95 2.95 48.29
CA THR A 13 -8.08 4.13 48.28
C THR A 13 -6.59 3.80 48.36
N SER A 14 -6.24 2.55 48.72
CA SER A 14 -4.86 2.04 48.72
C SER A 14 -4.35 1.60 47.34
N GLY A 15 -5.05 1.89 46.26
CA GLY A 15 -4.65 1.49 44.92
C GLY A 15 -5.00 0.07 44.51
N LYS A 16 -5.77 -0.64 45.32
CA LYS A 16 -6.14 -2.05 45.10
C LYS A 16 -7.55 -2.20 44.61
N VAL A 17 -7.82 -3.28 43.84
CA VAL A 17 -9.17 -3.71 43.44
C VAL A 17 -9.39 -5.15 43.93
N THR A 18 -10.41 -5.36 44.76
CA THR A 18 -10.76 -6.69 45.29
C THR A 18 -11.96 -7.26 44.57
N LEU A 19 -11.89 -8.55 44.23
CA LEU A 19 -12.99 -9.35 43.74
C LEU A 19 -13.65 -10.09 44.86
N ARG A 20 -14.96 -9.93 45.02
CA ARG A 20 -15.75 -10.64 46.02
C ARG A 20 -16.84 -11.47 45.35
N ASP A 21 -17.00 -12.70 45.81
CA ASP A 21 -18.11 -13.54 45.35
C ASP A 21 -19.43 -12.96 45.88
N LEU A 22 -20.40 -12.77 44.98
CA LEU A 22 -21.68 -12.16 45.32
C LEU A 22 -22.52 -12.96 46.35
N ARG A 23 -22.28 -14.26 46.50
CA ARG A 23 -23.02 -15.11 47.43
C ARG A 23 -22.41 -15.11 48.83
N THR A 24 -21.08 -15.09 48.93
CA THR A 24 -20.36 -15.23 50.16
C THR A 24 -19.74 -13.94 50.67
N PHE A 25 -19.64 -12.93 49.82
CA PHE A 25 -18.90 -11.67 49.98
C PHE A 25 -17.43 -11.86 50.41
N LYS A 26 -16.89 -13.06 50.27
CA LYS A 26 -15.47 -13.32 50.52
C LYS A 26 -14.64 -12.79 49.36
N THR A 27 -13.46 -12.29 49.68
CA THR A 27 -12.48 -11.87 48.70
C THR A 27 -11.88 -13.10 48.04
N GLU A 28 -12.10 -13.27 46.74
CA GLU A 28 -11.56 -14.35 45.93
C GLU A 28 -10.22 -13.98 45.33
N HIS A 29 -10.05 -12.70 44.96
CA HIS A 29 -8.80 -12.20 44.40
C HIS A 29 -8.60 -10.72 44.70
N GLU A 30 -7.33 -10.28 44.69
CA GLU A 30 -6.94 -8.90 44.91
C GLU A 30 -5.92 -8.50 43.83
N PHE A 31 -6.17 -7.37 43.15
CA PHE A 31 -5.28 -6.77 42.22
C PHE A 31 -4.60 -5.55 42.81
N ASP A 32 -3.29 -5.52 42.82
CA ASP A 32 -2.50 -4.33 43.16
C ASP A 32 -2.35 -3.47 41.89
N ALA A 33 -3.24 -2.51 41.70
CA ALA A 33 -3.28 -1.71 40.47
C ALA A 33 -2.30 -0.54 40.53
N PHE A 34 -2.26 0.19 41.65
CA PHE A 34 -1.42 1.38 41.80
C PHE A 34 -0.74 1.44 43.17
N SER A 35 0.46 2.01 43.20
CA SER A 35 1.23 2.15 44.46
C SER A 35 0.75 3.31 45.34
N GLY A 36 -0.06 4.22 44.80
CA GLY A 36 -0.60 5.36 45.51
C GLY A 36 -2.08 5.19 45.84
N SER A 37 -2.96 5.60 44.93
CA SER A 37 -4.38 5.50 45.13
C SER A 37 -5.08 5.16 43.80
N LEU A 38 -6.22 4.48 43.91
CA LEU A 38 -7.10 4.21 42.75
C LEU A 38 -8.00 5.43 42.57
N SER A 39 -8.13 5.90 41.32
CA SER A 39 -9.06 6.96 40.95
C SER A 39 -10.40 6.40 40.51
N ASP A 40 -10.38 5.58 39.51
CA ASP A 40 -11.58 4.93 38.97
C ASP A 40 -11.23 3.58 38.33
N PHE A 41 -12.22 2.74 38.18
CA PHE A 41 -12.09 1.49 37.43
C PHE A 41 -13.44 1.06 36.87
N ASP A 42 -13.37 0.30 35.77
CA ASP A 42 -14.57 -0.29 35.17
C ASP A 42 -14.30 -1.71 34.68
N VAL A 43 -15.37 -2.48 34.51
CA VAL A 43 -15.32 -3.88 34.12
C VAL A 43 -16.28 -4.13 32.96
N HIS A 44 -15.79 -4.72 31.89
CA HIS A 44 -16.61 -5.14 30.78
C HIS A 44 -16.16 -6.49 30.24
N GLY A 45 -17.09 -7.44 30.18
CA GLY A 45 -16.78 -8.81 29.79
C GLY A 45 -15.73 -9.46 30.69
N ASN A 46 -14.60 -9.79 30.11
CA ASN A 46 -13.45 -10.40 30.82
C ASN A 46 -12.32 -9.42 31.10
N LEU A 47 -12.54 -8.14 30.93
CA LEU A 47 -11.53 -7.10 31.14
C LEU A 47 -11.92 -6.20 32.31
N LEU A 48 -10.94 -5.90 33.15
CA LEU A 48 -10.98 -4.86 34.15
C LEU A 48 -9.93 -3.83 33.79
N ALA A 49 -10.34 -2.56 33.65
CA ALA A 49 -9.43 -1.44 33.46
C ALA A 49 -9.48 -0.52 34.69
N ALA A 50 -8.32 0.01 35.10
CA ALA A 50 -8.21 0.87 36.27
C ALA A 50 -7.27 2.04 35.95
N CYS A 51 -7.58 3.22 36.54
CA CYS A 51 -6.72 4.40 36.53
C CYS A 51 -6.47 4.88 37.98
N GLY A 52 -5.36 5.56 38.21
CA GLY A 52 -5.01 5.99 39.53
C GLY A 52 -3.72 6.79 39.65
N PHE A 53 -3.19 6.87 40.84
CA PHE A 53 -1.99 7.62 41.19
C PHE A 53 -0.91 6.69 41.68
N SER A 54 0.30 6.91 41.18
CA SER A 54 1.48 6.20 41.67
C SER A 54 2.32 7.10 42.61
N SER A 55 2.93 6.49 43.60
CA SER A 55 3.86 7.18 44.50
C SER A 55 5.21 7.35 43.83
N ARG A 56 5.65 8.58 43.65
CA ARG A 56 6.99 8.93 43.08
C ARG A 56 7.93 9.44 44.16
N GLY A 57 8.30 8.60 45.11
CA GLY A 57 9.30 8.90 46.17
C GLY A 57 9.01 10.17 46.94
N LEU A 58 9.97 11.10 47.02
CA LEU A 58 9.84 12.38 47.71
C LEU A 58 8.84 13.38 47.09
N ASN A 59 8.39 13.16 45.88
CA ASN A 59 7.55 14.08 45.11
C ASN A 59 6.03 13.87 45.32
N GLY A 60 5.63 12.97 46.19
CA GLY A 60 4.20 12.72 46.49
C GLY A 60 3.50 11.82 45.44
N LEU A 61 2.18 11.98 45.32
CA LEU A 61 1.35 11.22 44.38
C LEU A 61 1.33 11.91 43.03
N ALA A 62 1.58 11.15 41.95
CA ALA A 62 1.44 11.63 40.57
C ALA A 62 0.39 10.81 39.84
N CYS A 63 -0.43 11.46 38.99
CA CYS A 63 -1.35 10.78 38.12
C CYS A 63 -0.56 9.86 37.19
N ASP A 64 -1.00 8.62 37.07
CA ASP A 64 -0.33 7.64 36.24
C ASP A 64 -0.99 7.59 34.85
N ARG A 65 -0.23 7.87 33.82
CA ARG A 65 -0.71 7.80 32.42
C ARG A 65 -0.71 6.39 31.83
N PHE A 66 -0.52 5.38 32.69
CA PHE A 66 -0.69 3.99 32.34
C PHE A 66 -1.93 3.44 33.02
N LEU A 67 -2.90 2.99 32.22
CA LEU A 67 -4.03 2.24 32.71
C LEU A 67 -3.61 0.81 32.97
N MET A 68 -3.96 0.31 34.16
CA MET A 68 -3.78 -1.10 34.46
C MET A 68 -4.96 -1.89 33.90
N VAL A 69 -4.68 -2.85 33.03
CA VAL A 69 -5.67 -3.71 32.42
C VAL A 69 -5.45 -5.16 32.85
N TYR A 70 -6.50 -5.82 33.27
CA TYR A 70 -6.45 -7.20 33.74
C TYR A 70 -7.40 -8.09 32.94
N ASP A 71 -6.94 -9.28 32.60
CA ASP A 71 -7.78 -10.35 32.03
C ASP A 71 -8.35 -11.19 33.21
N LEU A 72 -9.64 -11.11 33.39
CA LEU A 72 -10.35 -11.80 34.48
C LEU A 72 -10.42 -13.31 34.31
N ARG A 73 -10.17 -13.83 33.10
CA ARG A 73 -10.10 -15.29 32.85
C ARG A 73 -8.79 -15.87 33.39
N MET A 74 -7.74 -15.09 33.28
CA MET A 74 -6.39 -15.49 33.71
C MET A 74 -6.01 -14.91 35.07
N MET A 75 -6.82 -13.99 35.62
CA MET A 75 -6.54 -13.22 36.85
C MET A 75 -5.16 -12.59 36.84
N ARG A 76 -4.77 -12.02 35.69
CA ARG A 76 -3.45 -11.44 35.46
C ARG A 76 -3.52 -10.09 34.77
N ALA A 77 -2.55 -9.24 35.13
CA ALA A 77 -2.34 -8.00 34.39
C ALA A 77 -1.95 -8.30 32.92
N VAL A 78 -2.56 -7.58 32.03
CA VAL A 78 -2.17 -7.47 30.62
C VAL A 78 -1.17 -6.31 30.51
N THR A 79 -0.59 -6.07 29.34
CA THR A 79 0.28 -4.92 29.14
C THR A 79 -0.45 -3.63 29.50
N PRO A 80 0.09 -2.79 30.40
CA PRO A 80 -0.51 -1.51 30.75
C PRO A 80 -0.72 -0.65 29.50
N LEU A 81 -1.85 0.02 29.44
CA LEU A 81 -2.22 0.85 28.29
C LEU A 81 -1.79 2.30 28.54
N GLN A 82 -0.86 2.80 27.74
CA GLN A 82 -0.44 4.19 27.81
C GLN A 82 -1.52 5.11 27.22
N VAL A 83 -1.83 6.20 27.93
CA VAL A 83 -2.82 7.21 27.53
C VAL A 83 -2.18 8.59 27.49
N HIS A 84 -2.79 9.47 26.68
CA HIS A 84 -2.27 10.83 26.47
C HIS A 84 -2.86 11.87 27.43
N VAL A 85 -4.01 11.55 28.00
CA VAL A 85 -4.69 12.41 28.97
C VAL A 85 -4.39 11.92 30.39
N ASP A 86 -4.47 12.81 31.38
CA ASP A 86 -4.33 12.44 32.78
C ASP A 86 -5.62 11.74 33.25
N PRO A 87 -5.64 10.42 33.45
CA PRO A 87 -6.88 9.68 33.60
C PRO A 87 -7.44 9.84 35.02
N LEU A 88 -8.64 10.43 35.13
CA LEU A 88 -9.36 10.56 36.41
C LEU A 88 -10.56 9.61 36.43
N PHE A 89 -11.33 9.58 35.36
CA PHE A 89 -12.49 8.69 35.23
C PHE A 89 -12.30 7.80 34.00
N LEU A 90 -12.86 6.61 34.07
CA LEU A 90 -12.91 5.70 32.93
C LEU A 90 -14.21 4.89 32.89
N ARG A 91 -14.72 4.62 31.71
CA ARG A 91 -15.88 3.78 31.45
C ARG A 91 -15.69 2.99 30.17
N PHE A 92 -16.04 1.72 30.23
CA PHE A 92 -16.25 0.97 29.00
C PHE A 92 -17.50 1.44 28.30
N ILE A 93 -17.38 1.71 27.01
CA ILE A 93 -18.54 1.94 26.17
C ILE A 93 -18.98 0.56 25.68
N PRO A 94 -20.13 0.06 26.16
CA PRO A 94 -20.57 -1.27 25.86
C PRO A 94 -20.95 -1.36 24.37
N THR A 95 -19.99 -1.70 23.51
CA THR A 95 -20.16 -1.97 22.09
C THR A 95 -19.63 -3.35 21.78
N TYR A 96 -19.75 -3.80 20.54
CA TYR A 96 -19.10 -5.03 20.06
C TYR A 96 -17.58 -4.98 20.14
N THR A 97 -16.99 -3.78 20.26
CA THR A 97 -15.58 -3.53 20.55
C THR A 97 -15.49 -2.99 21.96
N SER A 98 -14.63 -3.54 22.78
CA SER A 98 -14.38 -3.10 24.17
C SER A 98 -13.73 -1.72 24.23
N ARG A 99 -14.41 -0.70 23.68
CA ARG A 99 -13.90 0.68 23.65
C ARG A 99 -13.98 1.29 25.04
N LEU A 100 -12.92 1.97 25.46
CA LEU A 100 -12.78 2.61 26.76
C LEU A 100 -12.72 4.13 26.58
N ALA A 101 -13.58 4.84 27.30
CA ALA A 101 -13.52 6.29 27.45
C ALA A 101 -12.71 6.66 28.68
N ILE A 102 -11.76 7.57 28.53
CA ILE A 102 -10.85 8.03 29.57
C ILE A 102 -10.96 9.54 29.65
N ILE A 103 -11.20 10.05 30.84
CA ILE A 103 -11.50 11.46 31.04
C ILE A 103 -10.55 12.05 32.07
N SER A 104 -9.98 13.20 31.74
CA SER A 104 -9.19 14.01 32.65
C SER A 104 -10.06 15.00 33.43
N GLN A 105 -9.55 15.45 34.54
CA GLN A 105 -10.21 16.45 35.37
C GLN A 105 -10.39 17.80 34.66
N THR A 106 -9.54 18.08 33.66
CA THR A 106 -9.58 19.32 32.87
C THR A 106 -10.49 19.26 31.66
N GLY A 107 -11.23 18.17 31.45
CA GLY A 107 -12.18 18.03 30.35
C GLY A 107 -11.63 17.35 29.11
N GLN A 108 -10.38 16.89 29.10
CA GLN A 108 -9.84 16.11 28.01
C GLN A 108 -10.39 14.68 28.05
N CYS A 109 -10.90 14.22 26.93
CA CYS A 109 -11.45 12.88 26.75
C CYS A 109 -10.71 12.14 25.69
N GLN A 110 -10.35 10.89 25.96
CA GLN A 110 -9.67 10.00 25.02
C GLN A 110 -10.44 8.69 24.90
N PHE A 111 -10.68 8.25 23.66
CA PHE A 111 -11.18 6.92 23.39
C PHE A 111 -10.05 5.98 22.98
N CYS A 112 -10.02 4.78 23.54
CA CYS A 112 -9.05 3.76 23.17
C CYS A 112 -9.65 2.36 23.25
N GLU A 113 -9.00 1.39 22.62
CA GLU A 113 -9.34 -0.04 22.70
C GLU A 113 -8.28 -0.77 23.52
N PRO A 114 -8.56 -1.26 24.72
CA PRO A 114 -7.59 -1.93 25.57
C PRO A 114 -7.03 -3.23 25.00
N THR A 115 -7.74 -3.85 24.06
CA THR A 115 -7.32 -5.06 23.34
C THR A 115 -6.92 -4.78 21.89
N GLY A 116 -7.05 -3.55 21.41
CA GLY A 116 -6.80 -3.16 20.03
C GLY A 116 -5.32 -2.98 19.76
N LEU A 117 -4.91 -3.43 18.56
CA LEU A 117 -3.53 -3.32 18.07
C LEU A 117 -3.19 -1.94 17.52
N ALA A 118 -4.19 -1.11 17.27
CA ALA A 118 -4.04 0.25 16.79
C ALA A 118 -4.74 1.20 17.78
N ASN A 119 -3.96 1.84 18.64
CA ASN A 119 -4.47 2.93 19.45
C ASN A 119 -4.58 4.19 18.58
N VAL A 120 -5.67 4.31 17.83
CA VAL A 120 -6.09 5.62 17.35
C VAL A 120 -6.69 6.30 18.58
N ALA A 121 -5.96 7.22 19.15
CA ALA A 121 -6.45 8.03 20.24
C ALA A 121 -7.34 9.13 19.68
N ASP A 122 -8.64 8.88 19.68
CA ASP A 122 -9.61 9.94 19.43
C ASP A 122 -9.67 10.80 20.70
N ILE A 123 -9.12 12.03 20.63
CA ILE A 123 -9.08 12.95 21.76
C ILE A 123 -9.97 14.13 21.43
N PHE A 124 -10.86 14.49 22.33
CA PHE A 124 -11.66 15.69 22.27
C PHE A 124 -11.68 16.40 23.63
N HIS A 125 -12.14 17.64 23.66
CA HIS A 125 -12.17 18.43 24.88
C HIS A 125 -13.60 18.90 25.17
N VAL A 126 -14.07 18.63 26.40
CA VAL A 126 -15.34 19.17 26.91
C VAL A 126 -15.06 20.54 27.48
N ASN A 127 -15.68 21.57 26.90
CA ASN A 127 -15.51 22.95 27.39
C ASN A 127 -16.33 23.18 28.67
N THR A 128 -15.66 23.12 29.78
CA THR A 128 -16.27 23.36 31.12
C THR A 128 -16.10 24.80 31.60
N VAL A 129 -15.68 25.73 30.73
CA VAL A 129 -15.44 27.13 31.09
C VAL A 129 -14.49 27.29 32.31
N GLY A 130 -13.51 26.41 32.43
CA GLY A 130 -12.52 26.41 33.51
C GLY A 130 -12.93 25.67 34.77
N HIS A 131 -14.11 25.06 34.82
CA HIS A 131 -14.53 24.20 35.93
C HIS A 131 -13.93 22.79 35.80
N LEU A 132 -13.72 22.13 36.92
CA LEU A 132 -13.16 20.77 36.91
C LEU A 132 -14.28 19.74 36.75
N LEU A 133 -14.02 18.69 35.95
CA LEU A 133 -14.94 17.55 35.86
C LEU A 133 -14.92 16.74 37.15
N MET A 134 -16.12 16.49 37.71
CA MET A 134 -16.32 15.79 38.98
C MET A 134 -17.00 14.43 38.81
N SER A 135 -17.70 14.21 37.71
CA SER A 135 -18.39 12.97 37.41
C SER A 135 -18.49 12.72 35.92
N PHE A 136 -18.58 11.44 35.56
CA PHE A 136 -18.72 10.99 34.16
C PHE A 136 -19.49 9.67 34.13
N ASP A 137 -20.40 9.58 33.19
CA ASP A 137 -21.05 8.30 32.86
C ASP A 137 -21.44 8.22 31.39
N VAL A 138 -21.72 7.00 30.93
CA VAL A 138 -22.11 6.67 29.57
C VAL A 138 -23.52 6.12 29.57
N SER A 139 -24.41 6.60 28.66
CA SER A 139 -25.76 6.06 28.56
C SER A 139 -25.76 4.58 28.21
N SER A 140 -26.73 3.85 28.69
CA SER A 140 -26.92 2.44 28.33
C SER A 140 -27.17 2.20 26.84
N SER A 141 -27.77 3.20 26.16
CA SER A 141 -27.94 3.21 24.70
C SER A 141 -26.64 3.46 23.92
N LYS A 142 -25.58 3.94 24.61
CA LYS A 142 -24.27 4.29 24.04
C LYS A 142 -24.27 5.53 23.16
N GLN A 143 -25.37 6.23 23.08
CA GLN A 143 -25.54 7.42 22.24
C GLN A 143 -25.15 8.71 22.94
N ALA A 144 -25.11 8.71 24.27
CA ALA A 144 -24.83 9.90 25.03
C ALA A 144 -23.75 9.69 26.08
N LEU A 145 -22.93 10.71 26.27
CA LEU A 145 -21.94 10.86 27.32
C LEU A 145 -22.35 12.02 28.21
N ALA A 146 -22.38 11.83 29.51
CA ALA A 146 -22.71 12.87 30.45
C ALA A 146 -21.51 13.21 31.34
N PHE A 147 -21.21 14.48 31.48
CA PHE A 147 -20.13 15.00 32.30
C PHE A 147 -20.71 16.02 33.30
N GLY A 148 -20.42 15.84 34.57
CA GLY A 148 -20.78 16.84 35.59
C GLY A 148 -19.56 17.62 36.03
N ASP A 149 -19.66 18.94 36.06
CA ASP A 149 -18.56 19.81 36.45
C ASP A 149 -18.73 20.40 37.87
N SER A 150 -17.66 21.01 38.39
CA SER A 150 -17.66 21.65 39.71
C SER A 150 -18.47 22.95 39.73
N GLY A 151 -18.88 23.47 38.59
CA GLY A 151 -19.78 24.63 38.46
C GLY A 151 -21.27 24.27 38.60
N GLY A 152 -21.59 22.95 38.73
CA GLY A 152 -22.96 22.47 38.83
C GLY A 152 -23.65 22.27 37.49
N CYS A 153 -22.90 22.30 36.38
CA CYS A 153 -23.44 22.07 35.03
C CYS A 153 -23.27 20.59 34.66
N VAL A 154 -24.21 20.11 33.85
CA VAL A 154 -24.13 18.81 33.19
C VAL A 154 -23.97 19.03 31.71
N HIS A 155 -22.87 18.56 31.16
CA HIS A 155 -22.57 18.60 29.75
C HIS A 155 -22.97 17.25 29.11
N LEU A 156 -23.84 17.31 28.12
CA LEU A 156 -24.34 16.14 27.43
C LEU A 156 -23.81 16.15 26.01
N TRP A 157 -23.17 15.05 25.62
CA TRP A 157 -22.61 14.85 24.30
C TRP A 157 -23.27 13.64 23.63
N SER A 158 -23.61 13.76 22.38
CA SER A 158 -24.21 12.67 21.59
C SER A 158 -23.61 12.63 20.19
N ASP A 159 -23.62 11.45 19.61
CA ASP A 159 -23.28 11.21 18.19
C ASP A 159 -24.43 11.54 17.22
N SER A 160 -25.63 11.77 17.78
CA SER A 160 -26.83 12.09 17.00
C SER A 160 -27.41 13.44 17.42
N PRO A 161 -27.84 14.31 16.48
CA PRO A 161 -28.52 15.55 16.77
C PRO A 161 -29.90 15.35 17.44
N ASP A 162 -30.55 14.23 17.13
CA ASP A 162 -31.88 13.90 17.65
C ASP A 162 -31.78 12.76 18.67
N VAL A 163 -31.40 13.10 19.88
CA VAL A 163 -31.32 12.12 20.99
C VAL A 163 -32.64 12.03 21.70
N SER A 164 -33.19 10.85 21.79
CA SER A 164 -34.37 10.60 22.62
C SER A 164 -33.95 10.06 24.00
N PHE A 165 -34.50 10.65 25.03
CA PHE A 165 -34.24 10.27 26.42
C PHE A 165 -35.43 9.54 27.00
N ASN A 166 -35.13 8.70 27.98
CA ASN A 166 -36.15 8.06 28.79
C ASN A 166 -36.78 9.08 29.75
N ASP A 167 -38.11 9.14 29.82
CA ASP A 167 -38.84 10.02 30.72
C ASP A 167 -38.76 9.61 32.20
N TYR A 168 -38.12 8.49 32.49
CA TYR A 168 -37.98 7.96 33.85
C TYR A 168 -36.63 8.30 34.48
N SER A 169 -36.65 8.74 35.70
CA SER A 169 -35.43 9.17 36.45
C SER A 169 -34.65 8.03 37.13
N ARG A 170 -34.93 6.78 36.84
CA ARG A 170 -34.26 5.60 37.39
C ARG A 170 -33.69 4.69 36.32
N GLU A 171 -32.78 3.82 36.73
CA GLU A 171 -32.18 2.84 35.82
C GLU A 171 -33.29 2.06 35.08
N THR A 172 -33.03 1.74 33.81
CA THR A 172 -33.97 1.10 32.93
C THR A 172 -34.47 -0.19 33.55
N GLU A 173 -35.74 -0.24 33.95
CA GLU A 173 -36.41 -1.44 34.29
C GLU A 173 -36.80 -2.18 32.99
N PHE A 174 -36.80 -3.50 33.01
CA PHE A 174 -37.27 -4.27 31.88
C PHE A 174 -38.69 -3.85 31.56
N ALA A 175 -38.96 -3.51 30.29
CA ALA A 175 -40.27 -3.20 29.81
C ALA A 175 -41.17 -4.43 30.10
N LEU A 176 -42.30 -4.17 30.74
CA LEU A 176 -43.33 -5.19 30.85
C LEU A 176 -43.74 -5.57 29.43
N PRO A 177 -43.72 -6.85 29.07
CA PRO A 177 -44.17 -7.26 27.74
C PRO A 177 -45.59 -6.77 27.55
N CYS A 178 -45.83 -5.93 26.56
CA CYS A 178 -47.19 -5.66 26.14
C CYS A 178 -47.88 -6.99 25.82
N LEU A 179 -49.05 -7.15 26.30
CA LEU A 179 -49.90 -8.25 25.89
C LEU A 179 -50.14 -8.15 24.38
N VAL A 180 -49.31 -8.85 23.66
CA VAL A 180 -49.46 -8.97 22.21
C VAL A 180 -50.70 -9.83 21.99
N ASP A 181 -51.65 -9.30 21.24
CA ASP A 181 -52.72 -10.10 20.71
C ASP A 181 -52.12 -11.32 20.03
N THR A 182 -52.42 -12.45 20.61
CA THR A 182 -52.08 -13.82 20.25
C THR A 182 -51.12 -13.95 19.10
N LEU A 183 -49.86 -14.31 19.43
CA LEU A 183 -48.91 -14.83 18.42
C LEU A 183 -49.65 -15.80 17.50
N PRO A 184 -49.46 -15.66 16.16
CA PRO A 184 -49.98 -16.65 15.25
C PRO A 184 -49.50 -18.03 15.72
N HIS A 185 -50.42 -18.95 15.91
CA HIS A 185 -50.15 -20.33 16.34
C HIS A 185 -49.28 -20.97 15.24
N LEU A 186 -47.98 -20.94 15.41
CA LEU A 186 -47.04 -21.68 14.61
C LEU A 186 -47.00 -23.08 15.18
N GLU A 187 -47.59 -24.02 14.47
CA GLU A 187 -47.43 -25.42 14.80
C GLU A 187 -45.98 -25.80 14.75
N TRP A 188 -45.48 -26.45 15.78
CA TRP A 188 -44.07 -26.86 15.94
C TRP A 188 -43.58 -27.80 14.82
N ASN A 189 -44.41 -28.21 13.91
CA ASN A 189 -44.14 -29.14 12.83
C ASN A 189 -43.88 -28.44 11.48
N HIS A 190 -43.78 -27.13 11.44
CA HIS A 190 -43.35 -26.46 10.22
C HIS A 190 -41.81 -26.49 10.12
N ASP A 191 -41.29 -27.61 9.59
CA ASP A 191 -39.88 -27.86 9.31
C ASP A 191 -39.25 -26.89 8.29
N LEU A 192 -40.00 -25.91 7.78
CA LEU A 192 -39.61 -25.03 6.70
C LEU A 192 -39.36 -23.57 7.10
N LEU A 193 -39.59 -23.21 8.37
CA LEU A 193 -39.29 -21.84 8.83
C LEU A 193 -38.17 -21.86 9.84
N PRO A 194 -36.94 -21.40 9.46
CA PRO A 194 -35.89 -21.19 10.44
C PRO A 194 -36.37 -20.23 11.53
N LEU A 195 -36.06 -20.50 12.77
CA LEU A 195 -36.36 -19.66 13.94
C LEU A 195 -35.96 -18.19 13.74
N SER A 196 -34.99 -17.95 12.88
CA SER A 196 -34.54 -16.61 12.49
C SER A 196 -35.55 -15.85 11.60
N LEU A 197 -36.56 -16.51 11.05
CA LEU A 197 -37.63 -15.88 10.25
C LEU A 197 -38.90 -15.59 11.07
N ILE A 198 -38.94 -16.05 12.31
CA ILE A 198 -40.02 -15.70 13.23
C ILE A 198 -39.74 -14.24 13.66
N PRO A 199 -40.61 -13.27 13.30
CA PRO A 199 -40.44 -11.92 13.75
C PRO A 199 -40.44 -11.91 15.28
N MET A 200 -39.38 -11.42 15.90
CA MET A 200 -39.40 -11.12 17.32
C MET A 200 -40.63 -10.24 17.56
N THR A 201 -41.47 -10.67 18.42
CA THR A 201 -42.69 -9.92 18.82
C THR A 201 -42.22 -8.54 19.28
N LEU A 202 -42.54 -7.54 18.48
CA LEU A 202 -42.47 -6.15 18.91
C LEU A 202 -43.50 -5.96 19.99
N THR A 203 -43.05 -5.98 21.19
CA THR A 203 -43.89 -6.02 22.36
C THR A 203 -44.53 -4.70 22.70
N SER A 204 -44.19 -3.60 22.04
CA SER A 204 -44.85 -2.32 22.22
C SER A 204 -44.55 -1.33 21.11
N THR A 205 -45.55 -0.52 20.78
CA THR A 205 -45.38 0.72 19.99
C THR A 205 -44.92 1.88 20.87
N GLU A 206 -44.81 1.67 22.19
CA GLU A 206 -44.25 2.64 23.12
C GLU A 206 -42.76 2.47 23.21
N PRO A 207 -41.99 3.55 23.37
CA PRO A 207 -40.56 3.44 23.53
C PRO A 207 -40.23 2.54 24.73
N LEU A 208 -39.40 1.54 24.49
CA LEU A 208 -38.82 0.75 25.57
C LEU A 208 -38.23 1.69 26.59
N LEU A 209 -38.28 1.35 27.86
CA LEU A 209 -37.61 2.05 28.95
C LEU A 209 -36.06 2.03 28.83
N SER A 210 -35.53 1.68 27.69
CA SER A 210 -34.14 1.78 27.28
C SER A 210 -34.01 2.93 26.32
N ASP A 211 -32.92 3.67 26.38
CA ASP A 211 -32.58 4.79 25.49
C ASP A 211 -32.30 4.33 24.05
N TRP A 212 -33.13 3.43 23.53
CA TRP A 212 -33.01 2.95 22.16
C TRP A 212 -33.59 4.02 21.24
N PRO A 213 -32.84 4.48 20.24
CA PRO A 213 -33.37 5.45 19.30
C PRO A 213 -34.55 4.86 18.55
N ALA A 214 -35.58 5.69 18.31
CA ALA A 214 -36.77 5.33 17.56
C ALA A 214 -36.44 4.74 16.16
N ALA A 215 -35.32 5.15 15.56
CA ALA A 215 -34.82 4.64 14.30
C ALA A 215 -34.40 3.14 14.35
N LEU A 216 -34.05 2.60 15.52
CA LEU A 216 -33.76 1.19 15.71
C LEU A 216 -35.01 0.38 16.05
N ALA A 217 -36.11 1.06 16.41
CA ALA A 217 -37.40 0.46 16.67
C ALA A 217 -38.26 0.30 15.39
N THR A 218 -37.67 0.42 14.21
CA THR A 218 -38.42 0.12 12.97
C THR A 218 -38.76 -1.36 12.90
N PRO A 219 -40.03 -1.69 12.56
CA PRO A 219 -40.53 -3.06 12.56
C PRO A 219 -39.98 -3.96 11.44
N SER A 220 -38.93 -3.57 10.78
CA SER A 220 -38.29 -4.37 9.76
C SER A 220 -37.30 -5.34 10.43
N PRO A 221 -37.62 -6.66 10.51
CA PRO A 221 -36.61 -7.61 10.98
C PRO A 221 -35.42 -7.53 10.05
N ARG A 222 -34.29 -6.99 10.55
CA ARG A 222 -33.03 -7.10 9.83
C ARG A 222 -32.74 -8.58 9.67
N ARG A 223 -32.80 -9.08 8.44
CA ARG A 223 -32.27 -10.40 8.13
C ARG A 223 -30.85 -10.45 8.67
N ALA A 224 -30.57 -11.50 9.44
CA ALA A 224 -29.17 -11.74 9.83
C ALA A 224 -28.33 -11.73 8.57
N PRO A 225 -27.18 -11.04 8.56
CA PRO A 225 -26.31 -11.03 7.40
C PRO A 225 -25.99 -12.48 7.02
N PRO A 226 -25.99 -12.82 5.72
CA PRO A 226 -25.65 -14.15 5.29
C PRO A 226 -24.30 -14.54 5.85
N VAL A 227 -24.17 -15.78 6.30
CA VAL A 227 -22.90 -16.30 6.82
C VAL A 227 -21.90 -16.23 5.67
N ASP A 228 -20.72 -15.63 5.96
CA ASP A 228 -19.66 -15.48 4.98
C ASP A 228 -19.37 -16.81 4.26
N PRO A 229 -19.37 -16.85 2.92
CA PRO A 229 -19.09 -18.07 2.15
C PRO A 229 -17.75 -18.72 2.52
N GLU A 230 -16.74 -17.93 2.94
CA GLU A 230 -15.46 -18.48 3.44
C GLU A 230 -15.63 -19.25 4.74
N ILE A 231 -16.48 -18.77 5.64
CA ILE A 231 -16.81 -19.49 6.87
C ILE A 231 -17.48 -20.82 6.52
N LEU A 232 -18.49 -20.81 5.63
CA LEU A 232 -19.16 -22.03 5.20
C LEU A 232 -18.22 -23.01 4.51
N ARG A 233 -17.27 -22.52 3.70
CA ARG A 233 -16.28 -23.37 3.02
C ARG A 233 -15.31 -24.03 3.98
N THR A 234 -14.95 -23.36 5.08
CA THR A 234 -14.00 -23.86 6.08
C THR A 234 -14.65 -24.67 7.19
N MET A 235 -15.96 -24.68 7.28
CA MET A 235 -16.71 -25.50 8.25
C MET A 235 -16.49 -26.99 7.98
N LYS A 236 -16.05 -27.71 9.00
CA LYS A 236 -15.92 -29.16 8.98
C LYS A 236 -16.94 -29.75 9.96
N THR A 237 -17.94 -30.46 9.44
CA THR A 237 -18.84 -31.26 10.25
C THR A 237 -18.23 -32.65 10.51
N VAL A 238 -17.69 -32.85 11.69
CA VAL A 238 -17.16 -34.16 12.12
C VAL A 238 -17.82 -34.49 13.46
N GLY A 239 -19.11 -34.85 13.45
CA GLY A 239 -19.84 -35.26 14.65
C GLY A 239 -19.91 -34.23 15.81
N PHE A 240 -19.22 -33.13 15.71
CA PHE A 240 -19.22 -31.97 16.60
C PHE A 240 -19.41 -30.70 15.79
N ILE A 241 -20.02 -29.68 16.40
CA ILE A 241 -20.08 -28.35 15.81
C ILE A 241 -18.64 -27.83 15.72
N GLY A 242 -18.08 -27.81 14.51
CA GLY A 242 -16.76 -27.24 14.25
C GLY A 242 -16.86 -25.73 14.10
N TYR A 243 -15.86 -25.04 14.60
CA TYR A 243 -15.69 -23.60 14.34
C TYR A 243 -14.90 -23.40 13.05
N ALA A 244 -15.43 -22.62 12.13
CA ALA A 244 -14.69 -22.14 10.98
C ALA A 244 -13.56 -21.20 11.42
N ALA A 245 -12.48 -21.14 10.66
CA ALA A 245 -11.46 -20.11 10.88
C ALA A 245 -12.12 -18.72 10.77
N ASN A 246 -11.85 -17.85 11.73
CA ASN A 246 -12.39 -16.49 11.70
C ASN A 246 -11.79 -15.74 10.50
N PRO A 247 -12.56 -15.36 9.48
CA PRO A 247 -12.04 -14.64 8.32
C PRO A 247 -11.53 -13.24 8.68
N ARG A 248 -11.90 -12.71 9.84
CA ARG A 248 -11.40 -11.46 10.40
C ARG A 248 -10.27 -11.67 11.41
N ALA A 249 -9.76 -12.90 11.56
CA ALA A 249 -8.59 -13.13 12.41
C ALA A 249 -7.41 -12.37 11.82
N ARG A 250 -6.87 -11.45 12.59
CA ARG A 250 -5.69 -10.67 12.18
C ARG A 250 -4.51 -11.60 11.97
N PRO A 251 -3.74 -11.47 10.89
CA PRO A 251 -2.50 -12.21 10.68
C PRO A 251 -1.56 -12.05 11.88
N ARG A 252 -0.77 -13.09 12.17
CA ARG A 252 0.14 -13.11 13.32
C ARG A 252 1.20 -12.01 13.30
N ASN A 253 1.55 -11.52 12.11
CA ASN A 253 2.53 -10.44 11.93
C ASN A 253 2.00 -9.04 12.21
N GLN A 254 0.69 -8.89 12.46
CA GLN A 254 0.13 -7.63 12.93
C GLN A 254 0.39 -7.46 14.42
N VAL A 255 1.67 -7.33 14.79
CA VAL A 255 2.07 -7.03 16.16
C VAL A 255 1.56 -5.63 16.53
N PRO A 256 1.11 -5.40 17.78
CA PRO A 256 0.74 -4.06 18.24
C PRO A 256 1.88 -3.09 17.95
N TYR A 257 1.54 -2.00 17.26
CA TYR A 257 2.49 -0.93 17.02
C TYR A 257 2.95 -0.37 18.38
N LYS A 258 4.26 -0.38 18.66
CA LYS A 258 4.80 0.44 19.73
C LYS A 258 4.58 1.89 19.31
N ILE A 259 3.85 2.62 20.11
CA ILE A 259 3.82 4.07 20.03
C ILE A 259 5.28 4.50 20.22
N LYS A 260 5.89 5.04 19.16
CA LYS A 260 7.14 5.81 19.32
C LYS A 260 6.82 6.87 20.35
N ASP A 261 7.69 7.01 21.34
CA ASP A 261 7.52 7.96 22.43
C ASP A 261 7.10 9.32 21.87
N VAL A 262 5.81 9.62 22.05
CA VAL A 262 5.22 10.90 21.59
C VAL A 262 5.83 12.06 22.39
N GLU A 263 6.52 11.76 23.52
CA GLU A 263 7.26 12.77 24.27
C GLU A 263 8.41 13.42 23.50
N GLN A 264 9.04 12.72 22.51
CA GLN A 264 10.05 13.35 21.65
C GLN A 264 9.44 14.18 20.51
N ASP A 265 8.20 13.88 20.11
CA ASP A 265 7.52 14.66 19.07
C ASP A 265 6.83 15.92 19.62
N TYR A 266 6.52 15.99 20.91
CA TYR A 266 5.94 17.20 21.51
C TYR A 266 6.97 18.33 21.62
N ASP A 267 8.24 18.02 21.87
CA ASP A 267 9.31 19.03 21.89
C ASP A 267 9.76 19.42 20.47
N SER A 268 9.51 18.59 19.46
CA SER A 268 9.80 18.95 18.07
C SER A 268 8.71 19.84 17.43
N TYR A 269 7.51 19.89 18.01
CA TYR A 269 6.47 20.85 17.58
C TYR A 269 6.82 22.31 17.93
N SER A 270 7.73 22.53 18.85
CA SER A 270 8.23 23.89 19.17
C SER A 270 9.22 24.44 18.15
N GLN A 271 9.64 23.65 17.14
CA GLN A 271 10.60 24.05 16.10
C GLN A 271 10.03 23.99 14.67
N VAL A 272 8.72 23.93 14.50
CA VAL A 272 8.12 24.23 13.19
C VAL A 272 8.34 25.73 12.95
N PRO A 273 8.99 26.14 11.83
CA PRO A 273 9.13 27.57 11.52
C PRO A 273 7.71 28.14 11.43
N GLU A 274 7.48 29.17 12.24
CA GLU A 274 6.23 29.93 12.25
C GLU A 274 5.84 30.28 10.82
N SER A 275 4.88 29.52 10.25
CA SER A 275 4.15 30.01 9.10
C SER A 275 3.26 31.14 9.62
N PRO A 276 3.23 32.30 8.98
CA PRO A 276 2.44 33.43 9.43
C PRO A 276 0.97 33.23 9.06
N ILE A 277 0.28 32.34 9.74
CA ILE A 277 -1.18 32.24 9.72
C ILE A 277 -1.64 32.69 11.09
N GLY A 278 -2.52 33.71 11.07
CA GLY A 278 -2.94 34.45 12.22
C GLY A 278 -3.42 33.61 13.39
N ARG A 279 -3.02 34.02 14.58
CA ARG A 279 -3.58 33.59 15.85
C ARG A 279 -5.06 33.91 15.81
N ASP A 280 -5.92 32.92 15.66
CA ASP A 280 -7.31 32.90 16.15
C ASP A 280 -8.18 31.76 15.57
N GLU A 281 -7.59 30.75 14.93
CA GLU A 281 -8.34 29.51 14.62
C GLU A 281 -7.72 28.33 15.33
N GLU A 282 -8.48 27.71 16.25
CA GLU A 282 -8.14 26.43 16.87
C GLU A 282 -7.81 25.40 15.75
N PRO A 283 -6.74 24.61 15.88
CA PRO A 283 -6.43 23.59 14.89
C PRO A 283 -7.53 22.51 14.92
N HIS A 284 -8.52 22.64 14.05
CA HIS A 284 -9.38 21.52 13.72
C HIS A 284 -8.49 20.41 13.18
N LEU A 285 -8.33 19.34 13.96
CA LEU A 285 -7.61 18.13 13.55
C LEU A 285 -8.43 17.46 12.43
N TYR A 286 -8.17 17.84 11.19
CA TYR A 286 -8.75 17.20 10.02
C TYR A 286 -8.30 15.75 9.97
N MET A 287 -9.25 14.83 10.12
CA MET A 287 -8.95 13.41 10.11
C MET A 287 -8.83 12.92 8.67
N VAL A 288 -7.58 12.68 8.24
CA VAL A 288 -7.32 12.03 6.97
C VAL A 288 -8.03 10.67 6.93
N PRO A 289 -8.86 10.36 5.92
CA PRO A 289 -9.51 9.07 5.80
C PRO A 289 -8.53 7.90 5.78
N LYS A 290 -8.89 6.77 6.39
CA LYS A 290 -7.98 5.61 6.57
C LYS A 290 -7.33 5.12 5.26
N LYS A 291 -8.08 5.13 4.15
CA LYS A 291 -7.58 4.68 2.84
C LYS A 291 -6.50 5.59 2.23
N TYR A 292 -6.38 6.84 2.70
CA TYR A 292 -5.35 7.78 2.27
C TYR A 292 -4.11 7.78 3.15
N ARG A 293 -4.19 7.18 4.34
CA ARG A 293 -3.05 7.15 5.27
C ARG A 293 -1.98 6.17 4.77
N LYS A 294 -0.73 6.46 5.13
CA LYS A 294 0.37 5.55 4.87
C LYS A 294 0.14 4.23 5.62
N VAL A 295 0.12 3.12 4.90
CA VAL A 295 -0.01 1.78 5.48
C VAL A 295 1.38 1.21 5.76
N THR A 296 1.68 0.98 7.03
CA THR A 296 2.96 0.39 7.45
C THR A 296 2.86 -1.13 7.50
N ILE A 297 3.80 -1.80 6.84
CA ILE A 297 3.95 -3.25 6.93
C ILE A 297 4.60 -3.57 8.27
N LYS A 298 4.00 -4.50 9.03
CA LYS A 298 4.55 -4.98 10.29
C LYS A 298 5.24 -6.32 10.06
N TYR A 299 6.49 -6.41 10.47
CA TYR A 299 7.31 -7.59 10.28
C TYR A 299 7.15 -8.56 11.45
N SER A 300 6.93 -9.84 11.14
CA SER A 300 7.03 -10.94 12.09
C SER A 300 8.45 -11.53 12.10
N LYS A 301 8.70 -12.53 12.94
CA LYS A 301 9.97 -13.31 12.89
C LYS A 301 10.19 -14.00 11.54
N LEU A 302 9.12 -14.22 10.75
CA LEU A 302 9.16 -14.82 9.42
C LEU A 302 9.23 -13.74 8.31
N GLY A 303 9.39 -12.48 8.66
CA GLY A 303 9.44 -11.37 7.71
C GLY A 303 8.05 -10.99 7.19
N LEU A 304 7.93 -10.84 5.86
CA LEU A 304 6.69 -10.45 5.16
C LEU A 304 5.76 -11.63 4.86
N GLU A 305 6.20 -12.87 5.04
CA GLU A 305 5.46 -14.07 4.63
C GLU A 305 4.10 -14.22 5.32
N ASP A 306 3.97 -13.64 6.52
CA ASP A 306 2.73 -13.69 7.30
C ASP A 306 1.82 -12.45 7.11
N PHE A 307 2.22 -11.48 6.28
CA PHE A 307 1.44 -10.26 6.08
C PHE A 307 0.32 -10.50 5.06
N ASP A 308 -0.93 -10.23 5.46
CA ASP A 308 -2.09 -10.40 4.59
C ASP A 308 -2.35 -9.14 3.75
N PHE A 309 -1.77 -9.10 2.56
CA PHE A 309 -2.00 -8.03 1.60
C PHE A 309 -3.43 -8.03 1.03
N LYS A 310 -4.09 -9.19 0.99
CA LYS A 310 -5.45 -9.31 0.44
C LYS A 310 -6.51 -8.60 1.29
N HIS A 311 -6.18 -8.32 2.55
CA HIS A 311 -7.04 -7.49 3.38
C HIS A 311 -7.15 -6.05 2.85
N TYR A 312 -6.09 -5.55 2.22
CA TYR A 312 -5.99 -4.17 1.74
C TYR A 312 -6.32 -4.02 0.25
N ASN A 313 -6.29 -5.11 -0.49
CA ASN A 313 -6.57 -5.10 -1.92
C ASN A 313 -7.48 -6.28 -2.27
N LYS A 314 -8.70 -5.98 -2.65
CA LYS A 314 -9.69 -6.95 -3.12
C LYS A 314 -9.85 -6.94 -4.64
N THR A 315 -9.13 -6.07 -5.33
CA THR A 315 -9.15 -5.94 -6.78
C THR A 315 -8.20 -6.93 -7.44
N LEU A 316 -8.30 -7.07 -8.76
CA LEU A 316 -7.36 -7.85 -9.56
C LEU A 316 -6.09 -7.07 -9.92
N PHE A 317 -6.02 -5.79 -9.59
CA PHE A 317 -4.85 -4.96 -9.87
C PHE A 317 -3.76 -5.21 -8.84
N ALA A 318 -2.52 -5.27 -9.30
CA ALA A 318 -1.37 -5.41 -8.43
C ALA A 318 -0.99 -4.09 -7.76
N GLY A 319 -0.81 -4.12 -6.45
CA GLY A 319 -0.21 -3.01 -5.72
C GLY A 319 1.31 -3.06 -5.69
N LEU A 320 1.93 -2.03 -5.13
CA LEU A 320 3.37 -1.94 -4.92
C LEU A 320 3.72 -1.88 -3.44
N GLU A 321 4.81 -2.51 -3.05
CA GLU A 321 5.25 -2.53 -1.65
C GLU A 321 6.00 -1.24 -1.27
N PRO A 322 5.67 -0.59 -0.12
CA PRO A 322 6.21 0.72 0.25
C PRO A 322 7.52 0.67 1.04
N HIS A 323 7.99 -0.51 1.47
CA HIS A 323 9.14 -0.62 2.38
C HIS A 323 10.51 -0.49 1.69
N ILE A 324 10.51 -0.38 0.37
CA ILE A 324 11.73 -0.25 -0.44
C ILE A 324 12.19 1.21 -0.42
N PRO A 325 13.49 1.50 -0.28
CA PRO A 325 13.99 2.87 -0.31
C PRO A 325 13.56 3.62 -1.58
N ASN A 326 13.08 4.83 -1.41
CA ASN A 326 12.54 5.70 -2.47
C ASN A 326 11.22 5.22 -3.10
N ALA A 327 10.45 4.42 -2.39
CA ALA A 327 9.12 3.97 -2.85
C ALA A 327 8.07 5.11 -2.95
N TYR A 328 8.39 6.34 -2.60
CA TYR A 328 7.49 7.49 -2.73
C TYR A 328 6.95 7.66 -4.16
N CYS A 329 7.68 7.17 -5.17
CA CYS A 329 7.26 7.23 -6.57
C CYS A 329 6.32 6.08 -7.00
N ASN A 330 5.97 5.16 -6.11
CA ASN A 330 5.07 4.04 -6.43
C ASN A 330 3.76 4.50 -7.07
N CYS A 331 3.17 5.60 -6.56
CA CYS A 331 1.96 6.17 -7.13
C CYS A 331 2.13 6.54 -8.62
N MET A 332 3.27 7.11 -8.99
CA MET A 332 3.56 7.48 -10.38
C MET A 332 3.88 6.27 -11.26
N ILE A 333 4.53 5.24 -10.72
CA ILE A 333 4.75 3.96 -11.42
C ILE A 333 3.40 3.35 -11.80
N GLN A 334 2.42 3.37 -10.89
CA GLN A 334 1.06 2.93 -11.17
C GLN A 334 0.40 3.80 -12.26
N VAL A 335 0.57 5.11 -12.22
CA VAL A 335 0.07 6.02 -13.26
C VAL A 335 0.61 5.63 -14.63
N LEU A 336 1.92 5.44 -14.75
CA LEU A 336 2.57 5.06 -16.01
C LEU A 336 2.10 3.68 -16.51
N TYR A 337 1.84 2.74 -15.59
CA TYR A 337 1.32 1.41 -15.93
C TYR A 337 -0.07 1.45 -16.57
N PHE A 338 -0.97 2.29 -16.06
CA PHE A 338 -2.33 2.40 -16.59
C PHE A 338 -2.44 3.29 -17.83
N LEU A 339 -1.38 3.95 -18.26
CA LEU A 339 -1.28 4.58 -19.56
C LEU A 339 -0.86 3.53 -20.61
N GLU A 340 -1.84 2.91 -21.29
CA GLU A 340 -1.63 1.77 -22.18
C GLU A 340 -0.50 1.96 -23.21
N PRO A 341 -0.37 3.12 -23.90
CA PRO A 341 0.74 3.30 -24.84
C PRO A 341 2.12 3.22 -24.17
N ILE A 342 2.26 3.75 -22.95
CA ILE A 342 3.52 3.65 -22.20
C ILE A 342 3.78 2.21 -21.77
N ARG A 343 2.74 1.53 -21.24
CA ARG A 343 2.87 0.14 -20.81
C ARG A 343 3.36 -0.73 -21.97
N CYS A 344 2.77 -0.59 -23.15
CA CYS A 344 3.17 -1.34 -24.33
C CYS A 344 4.57 -0.96 -24.82
N LEU A 345 4.89 0.34 -24.82
CA LEU A 345 6.19 0.84 -25.22
C LEU A 345 7.32 0.24 -24.38
N VAL A 346 7.21 0.33 -23.06
CA VAL A 346 8.30 -0.13 -22.16
C VAL A 346 8.37 -1.65 -22.09
N GLN A 347 7.27 -2.38 -22.22
CA GLN A 347 7.30 -3.85 -22.29
C GLN A 347 7.92 -4.39 -23.59
N ASN A 348 7.86 -3.60 -24.66
CA ASN A 348 8.51 -3.91 -25.95
C ASN A 348 9.97 -3.42 -25.99
N HIS A 349 10.41 -2.65 -24.98
CA HIS A 349 11.73 -2.07 -24.94
C HIS A 349 12.77 -3.01 -24.31
N LEU A 350 13.83 -3.32 -25.03
CA LEU A 350 15.00 -4.04 -24.51
C LEU A 350 16.28 -3.46 -25.11
N CYS A 351 17.19 -3.02 -24.26
CA CYS A 351 18.48 -2.46 -24.67
C CYS A 351 19.65 -3.10 -23.91
N GLN A 352 20.86 -2.84 -24.34
CA GLN A 352 22.08 -3.42 -23.75
C GLN A 352 22.58 -2.67 -22.51
N LYS A 353 22.05 -1.48 -22.19
CA LYS A 353 22.43 -0.73 -21.00
C LYS A 353 22.09 -1.52 -19.74
N GLU A 354 23.03 -1.62 -18.79
CA GLU A 354 22.80 -2.26 -17.50
C GLU A 354 21.66 -1.59 -16.73
N PHE A 355 21.72 -0.29 -16.57
CA PHE A 355 20.70 0.51 -15.92
C PHE A 355 19.93 1.33 -16.96
N CYS A 356 18.73 0.89 -17.26
CA CYS A 356 17.79 1.53 -18.16
C CYS A 356 16.41 1.53 -17.53
N LEU A 357 15.84 2.70 -17.27
CA LEU A 357 14.55 2.80 -16.59
C LEU A 357 13.40 2.27 -17.44
N ALA A 358 13.46 2.42 -18.75
CA ALA A 358 12.46 1.86 -19.66
C ALA A 358 12.45 0.31 -19.60
N CYS A 359 13.62 -0.35 -19.57
CA CYS A 359 13.68 -1.80 -19.42
C CYS A 359 13.13 -2.25 -18.06
N GLU A 360 13.55 -1.60 -16.97
CA GLU A 360 13.12 -1.97 -15.62
C GLU A 360 11.63 -1.73 -15.38
N LEU A 361 11.05 -0.66 -15.96
CA LEU A 361 9.60 -0.47 -15.98
C LEU A 361 8.91 -1.56 -16.79
N GLY A 362 9.46 -1.96 -17.94
CA GLY A 362 8.91 -3.03 -18.77
C GLY A 362 8.86 -4.35 -18.00
N PHE A 363 9.92 -4.70 -17.25
CA PHE A 363 9.96 -5.88 -16.41
C PHE A 363 8.95 -5.80 -15.26
N LEU A 364 8.87 -4.66 -14.59
CA LEU A 364 7.91 -4.43 -13.52
C LEU A 364 6.47 -4.49 -14.03
N PHE A 365 6.16 -3.86 -15.15
CA PHE A 365 4.81 -3.85 -15.74
C PHE A 365 4.36 -5.25 -16.16
N HIS A 366 5.27 -6.07 -16.65
CA HIS A 366 4.97 -7.46 -16.90
C HIS A 366 4.64 -8.23 -15.60
N MET A 367 5.36 -7.97 -14.51
CA MET A 367 5.03 -8.55 -13.21
C MET A 367 3.65 -8.11 -12.73
N LEU A 368 3.30 -6.83 -12.92
CA LEU A 368 1.97 -6.31 -12.56
C LEU A 368 0.86 -6.99 -13.37
N ASP A 369 1.10 -7.27 -14.66
CA ASP A 369 0.14 -7.99 -15.52
C ASP A 369 -0.10 -9.45 -15.06
N LEU A 370 0.91 -10.10 -14.49
CA LEU A 370 0.83 -11.51 -14.07
C LEU A 370 0.33 -11.70 -12.63
N SER A 371 0.48 -10.71 -11.77
CA SER A 371 0.33 -10.89 -10.31
C SER A 371 -1.10 -11.06 -9.83
N ARG A 372 -2.11 -10.66 -10.60
CA ARG A 372 -3.55 -10.82 -10.29
C ARG A 372 -3.94 -10.43 -8.85
N GLY A 373 -3.58 -9.21 -8.45
CA GLY A 373 -3.94 -8.65 -7.15
C GLY A 373 -2.94 -8.89 -6.03
N ASP A 374 -1.95 -9.75 -6.19
CA ASP A 374 -0.84 -9.87 -5.26
C ASP A 374 0.13 -8.68 -5.46
N PRO A 375 0.73 -8.09 -4.42
CA PRO A 375 1.61 -6.94 -4.53
C PRO A 375 2.94 -7.34 -5.18
N CYS A 376 3.51 -6.41 -5.95
CA CYS A 376 4.84 -6.51 -6.54
C CYS A 376 5.83 -5.57 -5.85
N GLN A 377 7.11 -5.81 -6.09
CA GLN A 377 8.18 -4.92 -5.65
C GLN A 377 8.74 -4.15 -6.82
N ALA A 378 8.99 -2.85 -6.63
CA ALA A 378 9.69 -2.02 -7.60
C ALA A 378 11.22 -1.99 -7.36
N SER A 379 11.78 -2.99 -6.66
CA SER A 379 13.17 -2.97 -6.15
C SER A 379 14.21 -2.82 -7.25
N ASN A 380 14.11 -3.54 -8.36
CA ASN A 380 15.07 -3.44 -9.46
C ASN A 380 14.96 -2.09 -10.17
N PHE A 381 13.76 -1.60 -10.42
CA PHE A 381 13.53 -0.26 -10.97
C PHE A 381 14.11 0.84 -10.06
N LEU A 382 13.82 0.79 -8.75
CA LEU A 382 14.33 1.75 -7.78
C LEU A 382 15.85 1.68 -7.62
N ARG A 383 16.43 0.48 -7.76
CA ARG A 383 17.88 0.31 -7.82
C ARG A 383 18.48 1.01 -9.04
N ALA A 384 17.93 0.79 -10.23
CA ALA A 384 18.38 1.47 -11.44
C ALA A 384 18.19 2.98 -11.32
N PHE A 385 17.06 3.44 -10.78
CA PHE A 385 16.79 4.87 -10.56
C PHE A 385 17.85 5.53 -9.66
N ARG A 386 18.29 4.87 -8.59
CA ARG A 386 19.33 5.41 -7.69
C ARG A 386 20.71 5.48 -8.33
N THR A 387 20.98 4.76 -9.41
CA THR A 387 22.27 4.79 -10.11
C THR A 387 22.37 5.89 -11.16
N ILE A 388 21.25 6.54 -11.51
CA ILE A 388 21.24 7.62 -12.50
C ILE A 388 21.74 8.92 -11.88
N PRO A 389 22.83 9.52 -12.42
CA PRO A 389 23.43 10.72 -11.83
C PRO A 389 22.48 11.92 -11.80
N GLU A 390 21.62 12.07 -12.81
CA GLU A 390 20.64 13.14 -12.93
C GLU A 390 19.60 13.08 -11.82
N ALA A 391 19.18 11.87 -11.41
CA ALA A 391 18.26 11.69 -10.30
C ALA A 391 18.86 12.17 -8.98
N SER A 392 20.14 11.89 -8.75
CA SER A 392 20.88 12.38 -7.58
C SER A 392 21.06 13.90 -7.63
N ALA A 393 21.45 14.43 -8.78
CA ALA A 393 21.68 15.87 -8.97
C ALA A 393 20.40 16.70 -8.77
N LEU A 394 19.25 16.15 -9.11
CA LEU A 394 17.95 16.78 -8.88
C LEU A 394 17.39 16.58 -7.46
N GLY A 395 18.13 15.89 -6.58
CA GLY A 395 17.68 15.61 -5.21
C GLY A 395 16.47 14.68 -5.12
N LEU A 396 16.32 13.79 -6.09
CA LEU A 396 15.20 12.84 -6.14
C LEU A 396 15.46 11.58 -5.33
N ILE A 397 16.70 11.36 -4.91
CA ILE A 397 17.09 10.22 -4.08
C ILE A 397 17.08 10.66 -2.63
N LEU A 398 16.14 10.13 -1.85
CA LEU A 398 16.04 10.37 -0.42
C LEU A 398 17.03 9.48 0.33
N ALA A 399 17.72 10.06 1.31
CA ALA A 399 18.48 9.29 2.27
C ALA A 399 17.51 8.57 3.24
N ASP A 400 17.93 7.42 3.78
CA ASP A 400 17.12 6.63 4.71
C ASP A 400 16.64 7.45 5.93
N SER A 401 17.48 8.37 6.43
CA SER A 401 17.16 9.28 7.52
C SER A 401 16.01 10.24 7.19
N ASP A 402 15.95 10.72 5.95
CA ASP A 402 14.96 11.70 5.51
C ASP A 402 13.60 11.03 5.22
N GLU A 403 13.62 9.79 4.73
CA GLU A 403 12.41 8.97 4.58
C GLU A 403 11.77 8.64 5.94
N GLN A 404 12.58 8.35 6.96
CA GLN A 404 12.11 8.02 8.30
C GLN A 404 11.59 9.23 9.07
N THR A 405 12.19 10.40 8.87
CA THR A 405 11.82 11.62 9.62
C THR A 405 10.61 12.34 9.03
N GLY A 406 10.14 11.97 7.83
CA GLY A 406 9.00 12.63 7.17
C GLY A 406 9.27 14.08 6.78
N LYS A 407 10.55 14.53 6.79
CA LYS A 407 10.92 15.92 6.48
C LYS A 407 10.91 16.24 4.99
N ALA A 408 10.80 15.22 4.12
CA ALA A 408 10.79 15.42 2.68
C ALA A 408 9.50 16.14 2.24
N ARG A 409 9.64 17.16 1.40
CA ARG A 409 8.50 17.85 0.77
C ARG A 409 7.96 17.00 -0.38
N LEU A 410 7.18 15.97 -0.07
CA LEU A 410 6.71 14.95 -1.00
C LEU A 410 5.98 15.52 -2.23
N GLY A 411 5.14 16.54 -2.04
CA GLY A 411 4.41 17.16 -3.13
C GLY A 411 5.33 17.78 -4.20
N ARG A 412 6.40 18.47 -3.78
CA ARG A 412 7.39 19.01 -4.71
C ARG A 412 8.27 17.93 -5.32
N LEU A 413 8.65 16.95 -4.51
CA LEU A 413 9.50 15.85 -4.92
C LEU A 413 8.86 15.03 -6.06
N ILE A 414 7.58 14.68 -5.93
CA ILE A 414 6.89 13.88 -6.95
C ILE A 414 6.70 14.63 -8.26
N GLN A 415 6.50 15.94 -8.23
CA GLN A 415 6.41 16.78 -9.43
C GLN A 415 7.76 16.88 -10.15
N SER A 416 8.85 16.97 -9.40
CA SER A 416 10.21 16.91 -9.95
C SER A 416 10.52 15.53 -10.52
N TRP A 417 10.11 14.47 -9.85
CA TRP A 417 10.23 13.10 -10.33
C TRP A 417 9.43 12.88 -11.61
N ASN A 418 8.22 13.41 -11.70
CA ASN A 418 7.39 13.33 -12.90
C ASN A 418 8.09 13.95 -14.12
N ARG A 419 8.69 15.13 -13.94
CA ARG A 419 9.48 15.78 -14.99
C ARG A 419 10.70 14.94 -15.38
N PHE A 420 11.41 14.42 -14.40
CA PHE A 420 12.59 13.58 -14.62
C PHE A 420 12.24 12.31 -15.41
N ILE A 421 11.23 11.54 -14.97
CA ILE A 421 10.93 10.24 -15.59
C ILE A 421 10.47 10.37 -17.03
N LEU A 422 9.63 11.37 -17.37
CA LEU A 422 9.18 11.59 -18.74
C LEU A 422 10.36 11.98 -19.64
N THR A 423 11.27 12.83 -19.15
CA THR A 423 12.48 13.20 -19.88
C THR A 423 13.41 12.01 -20.09
N GLN A 424 13.62 11.20 -19.03
CA GLN A 424 14.48 10.03 -19.09
C GLN A 424 13.95 8.96 -20.05
N LEU A 425 12.65 8.65 -19.98
CA LEU A 425 12.02 7.71 -20.89
C LEU A 425 12.07 8.22 -22.34
N HIS A 426 11.89 9.51 -22.55
CA HIS A 426 12.05 10.13 -23.87
C HIS A 426 13.45 9.89 -24.45
N GLN A 427 14.48 10.11 -23.66
CA GLN A 427 15.88 9.89 -24.06
C GLN A 427 16.19 8.40 -24.33
N GLU A 428 15.80 7.52 -23.41
CA GLU A 428 16.07 6.08 -23.53
C GLU A 428 15.35 5.42 -24.70
N THR A 429 14.18 5.94 -25.09
CA THR A 429 13.43 5.41 -26.24
C THR A 429 13.89 5.98 -27.58
N GLN A 430 14.45 7.18 -27.63
CA GLN A 430 15.06 7.75 -28.84
C GLN A 430 16.27 6.97 -29.34
N GLU A 431 17.11 6.47 -28.45
CA GLU A 431 18.35 5.78 -28.81
C GLU A 431 18.13 4.44 -29.55
N GLN A 432 16.95 3.83 -29.42
CA GLN A 432 16.61 2.60 -30.12
C GLN A 432 16.02 2.83 -31.53
N GLU A 433 15.44 3.98 -31.78
CA GLU A 433 14.88 4.34 -33.10
C GLU A 433 16.00 4.80 -34.09
N GLY A 434 17.15 4.13 -34.10
CA GLY A 434 18.22 4.39 -35.06
C GLY A 434 17.77 4.22 -36.53
N PRO A 435 18.50 4.78 -37.52
CA PRO A 435 18.04 4.98 -38.90
C PRO A 435 17.67 3.74 -39.72
N GLN A 436 17.67 2.53 -39.11
CA GLN A 436 17.35 1.27 -39.81
C GLN A 436 15.94 0.71 -39.54
N ALA A 437 15.16 1.26 -38.59
CA ALA A 437 13.83 0.71 -38.24
C ALA A 437 12.67 1.18 -39.16
N TYR A 438 12.89 2.12 -40.05
CA TYR A 438 11.85 2.65 -40.95
C TYR A 438 12.05 2.29 -42.44
N ARG A 439 11.92 1.01 -42.80
CA ARG A 439 11.60 0.61 -44.18
C ARG A 439 10.24 -0.07 -44.21
N GLY A 440 9.16 0.71 -44.20
CA GLY A 440 7.83 0.12 -44.38
C GLY A 440 6.62 1.00 -44.08
N ALA A 441 6.75 2.30 -43.95
CA ALA A 441 5.58 3.18 -43.87
C ALA A 441 5.65 4.20 -45.00
N THR A 442 4.62 4.20 -45.87
CA THR A 442 4.42 5.10 -46.98
C THR A 442 4.39 6.56 -46.48
N SER A 443 5.28 7.31 -47.08
CA SER A 443 5.49 8.73 -46.92
C SER A 443 4.25 9.57 -47.21
N SER A 444 3.79 10.37 -46.24
CA SER A 444 3.28 11.72 -46.53
C SER A 444 3.25 12.53 -45.21
N SER A 445 4.19 13.35 -45.03
CA SER A 445 4.26 14.66 -44.42
C SER A 445 5.58 14.87 -43.63
N LEU A 446 6.16 16.03 -43.87
CA LEU A 446 7.41 16.53 -43.30
C LEU A 446 7.45 16.30 -41.77
N GLY A 447 8.21 15.30 -41.31
CA GLY A 447 8.48 15.02 -39.90
C GLY A 447 9.97 15.07 -39.65
N SER A 448 10.44 15.93 -38.79
CA SER A 448 11.80 16.03 -38.32
C SER A 448 12.28 14.71 -37.72
N SER A 449 13.44 14.26 -38.14
CA SER A 449 14.16 13.11 -37.63
C SER A 449 14.43 13.28 -36.11
N GLY A 450 13.81 12.47 -35.25
CA GLY A 450 14.13 12.42 -33.83
C GLY A 450 12.96 12.34 -32.84
N GLU A 451 11.74 12.05 -33.30
CA GLU A 451 10.56 12.03 -32.43
C GLU A 451 10.36 10.64 -31.78
N SER A 452 10.61 10.56 -30.46
CA SER A 452 10.34 9.32 -29.73
C SER A 452 8.84 9.07 -29.55
N ALA A 453 8.45 7.82 -29.23
CA ALA A 453 7.07 7.49 -28.88
C ALA A 453 6.55 8.29 -27.66
N ILE A 454 7.41 8.59 -26.69
CA ILE A 454 7.10 9.47 -25.55
C ILE A 454 6.86 10.91 -26.02
N GLY A 455 7.67 11.40 -26.96
CA GLY A 455 7.48 12.71 -27.56
C GLY A 455 6.16 12.83 -28.31
N ARG A 456 5.70 11.77 -29.00
CA ARG A 456 4.39 11.76 -29.68
C ARG A 456 3.21 11.76 -28.68
N LEU A 457 3.36 11.06 -27.52
CA LEU A 457 2.30 10.94 -26.54
C LEU A 457 2.12 12.20 -25.69
N PHE A 458 3.21 12.72 -25.14
CA PHE A 458 3.21 13.86 -24.21
C PHE A 458 3.73 15.14 -24.81
N GLY A 459 4.40 15.05 -25.94
CA GLY A 459 5.12 16.17 -26.52
C GLY A 459 4.20 17.26 -27.03
N CYS A 460 4.51 18.45 -26.64
CA CYS A 460 3.94 19.67 -27.13
C CYS A 460 5.05 20.49 -27.77
N GLU A 461 4.95 20.79 -29.07
CA GLU A 461 5.86 21.73 -29.72
C GLU A 461 5.55 23.15 -29.27
N VAL A 462 6.53 23.74 -28.64
CA VAL A 462 6.45 25.06 -28.06
C VAL A 462 7.42 25.96 -28.77
N GLU A 463 6.92 27.09 -29.24
CA GLU A 463 7.70 28.17 -29.83
C GLU A 463 7.88 29.27 -28.78
N ASN A 464 9.09 29.41 -28.29
CA ASN A 464 9.45 30.49 -27.38
C ASN A 464 9.99 31.66 -28.20
N SER A 465 9.30 32.78 -28.21
CA SER A 465 9.79 34.01 -28.78
C SER A 465 10.28 34.95 -27.68
N SER A 466 11.37 35.62 -27.95
CA SER A 466 11.98 36.60 -27.04
C SER A 466 12.12 37.91 -27.80
N LEU A 467 11.31 38.89 -27.43
CA LEU A 467 11.30 40.21 -28.06
C LEU A 467 12.02 41.25 -27.16
N CYS A 468 13.13 41.76 -27.64
CA CYS A 468 13.87 42.83 -26.99
C CYS A 468 13.26 44.21 -27.33
N ARG A 469 13.41 45.21 -26.47
CA ARG A 469 13.02 46.59 -26.73
C ARG A 469 13.56 47.18 -28.02
N CYS A 470 14.69 46.69 -28.53
CA CYS A 470 15.26 47.11 -29.80
C CYS A 470 14.55 46.55 -31.03
N GLY A 471 13.49 45.74 -30.86
CA GLY A 471 12.78 45.10 -31.94
C GLY A 471 13.38 43.77 -32.43
N LYS A 472 14.53 43.31 -31.86
CA LYS A 472 15.09 42.00 -32.20
C LYS A 472 14.25 40.92 -31.56
N GLU A 473 13.66 40.07 -32.41
CA GLU A 473 12.95 38.88 -32.01
C GLU A 473 13.84 37.66 -32.26
N THR A 474 13.85 36.76 -31.26
CA THR A 474 14.52 35.45 -31.40
C THR A 474 13.46 34.39 -31.10
N VAL A 475 13.25 33.49 -32.07
CA VAL A 475 12.29 32.38 -31.95
C VAL A 475 13.06 31.08 -31.84
N ARG A 476 12.69 30.26 -30.84
CA ARG A 476 13.25 28.93 -30.62
C ARG A 476 12.14 27.94 -30.43
N SER A 477 12.13 26.86 -31.20
CA SER A 477 11.24 25.73 -30.98
C SER A 477 11.83 24.77 -29.95
N SER A 478 11.00 24.25 -29.07
CA SER A 478 11.39 23.25 -28.07
C SER A 478 10.23 22.26 -27.85
N LEU A 479 10.58 21.03 -27.53
CA LEU A 479 9.59 20.02 -27.11
C LEU A 479 9.39 20.10 -25.60
N THR A 480 8.14 20.22 -25.15
CA THR A 480 7.75 20.23 -23.73
C THR A 480 6.88 19.02 -23.46
N LEU A 481 7.21 18.19 -22.46
CA LEU A 481 6.49 16.97 -22.14
C LEU A 481 5.42 17.16 -21.04
N LEU A 482 5.50 18.25 -20.30
CA LEU A 482 4.54 18.61 -19.25
C LEU A 482 4.52 20.11 -19.02
N PHE A 483 3.44 20.58 -18.44
CA PHE A 483 3.26 21.97 -18.06
C PHE A 483 3.18 22.13 -16.55
N THR A 484 3.57 23.30 -16.08
CA THR A 484 3.53 23.68 -14.66
C THR A 484 2.51 24.80 -14.49
N MET A 485 1.61 24.69 -13.53
CA MET A 485 0.66 25.76 -13.25
C MET A 485 1.34 26.98 -12.61
N HIS A 486 0.97 28.15 -13.07
CA HIS A 486 1.40 29.44 -12.53
C HIS A 486 0.18 30.21 -12.05
N TYR A 487 0.23 30.63 -10.79
CA TYR A 487 -0.86 31.35 -10.16
C TYR A 487 -0.59 32.85 -10.23
N PRO A 488 -1.63 33.70 -10.43
CA PRO A 488 -1.46 35.12 -10.46
C PRO A 488 -0.94 35.65 -9.12
N GLU A 489 0.04 36.57 -9.16
CA GLU A 489 0.50 37.24 -7.96
C GLU A 489 -0.60 38.15 -7.41
N GLN A 490 -0.88 38.01 -6.12
CA GLN A 490 -1.80 38.89 -5.43
C GLN A 490 -1.11 40.19 -5.09
N ASN A 491 -1.61 41.29 -5.65
CA ASN A 491 -1.18 42.61 -5.20
C ASN A 491 -1.68 42.84 -3.76
N SER A 492 -0.76 43.10 -2.86
CA SER A 492 -1.03 43.34 -1.44
C SER A 492 -1.98 44.49 -1.13
N GLN A 493 -2.45 45.24 -2.17
CA GLN A 493 -3.41 46.33 -2.03
C GLN A 493 -4.86 45.96 -2.35
N GLU A 494 -5.11 44.84 -3.03
CA GLU A 494 -6.47 44.35 -3.30
C GLU A 494 -6.85 43.29 -2.26
N LYS A 495 -7.83 43.64 -1.41
CA LYS A 495 -8.37 42.79 -0.34
C LYS A 495 -9.23 41.63 -0.83
N THR A 496 -9.57 41.58 -2.11
CA THR A 496 -10.45 40.52 -2.68
C THR A 496 -9.73 39.76 -3.78
N ILE A 497 -9.67 38.46 -3.62
CA ILE A 497 -9.14 37.57 -4.68
C ILE A 497 -10.17 37.55 -5.82
N LYS A 498 -9.70 37.79 -7.05
CA LYS A 498 -10.53 37.72 -8.24
C LYS A 498 -10.89 36.26 -8.57
N GLU A 499 -12.13 36.07 -9.06
CA GLU A 499 -12.55 34.76 -9.61
C GLU A 499 -11.80 34.47 -10.91
N TYR A 500 -11.23 33.27 -11.00
CA TYR A 500 -10.58 32.76 -12.19
C TYR A 500 -11.13 31.37 -12.51
N GLY A 501 -11.40 31.10 -13.79
CA GLY A 501 -11.67 29.72 -14.26
C GLY A 501 -10.41 28.85 -14.29
N PHE A 502 -10.52 27.56 -13.98
CA PHE A 502 -9.39 26.62 -14.07
C PHE A 502 -8.75 26.64 -15.48
N ALA A 503 -9.57 26.60 -16.54
CA ALA A 503 -9.14 26.66 -17.92
C ALA A 503 -8.38 27.96 -18.26
N GLU A 504 -8.77 29.09 -17.64
CA GLU A 504 -8.08 30.36 -17.80
C GLU A 504 -6.68 30.33 -17.17
N ILE A 505 -6.55 29.81 -15.95
CA ILE A 505 -5.25 29.67 -15.28
C ILE A 505 -4.37 28.71 -16.05
N LEU A 506 -4.93 27.58 -16.52
CA LEU A 506 -4.19 26.63 -17.32
C LEU A 506 -3.69 27.25 -18.65
N LYS A 507 -4.57 27.99 -19.37
CA LYS A 507 -4.19 28.69 -20.60
C LYS A 507 -3.04 29.67 -20.35
N LYS A 508 -3.14 30.50 -19.27
CA LYS A 508 -2.08 31.44 -18.89
C LYS A 508 -0.78 30.73 -18.51
N SER A 509 -0.86 29.56 -17.90
CA SER A 509 0.32 28.75 -17.53
C SER A 509 1.01 28.12 -18.73
N ILE A 510 0.25 27.70 -19.72
CA ILE A 510 0.76 27.12 -20.97
C ILE A 510 1.31 28.21 -21.88
N CYS A 511 0.56 29.29 -22.11
CA CYS A 511 0.96 30.44 -22.92
C CYS A 511 1.56 31.54 -22.03
N LEU A 512 2.69 31.21 -21.42
CA LEU A 512 3.37 32.15 -20.49
C LEU A 512 3.87 33.36 -21.23
N GLU A 513 3.51 34.55 -20.73
CA GLU A 513 4.10 35.81 -21.14
C GLU A 513 4.83 36.42 -19.94
N GLN A 514 6.13 36.59 -20.03
CA GLN A 514 6.96 37.04 -18.93
C GLN A 514 8.00 38.04 -19.42
N SER A 515 8.17 39.13 -18.67
CA SER A 515 9.26 40.08 -18.91
C SER A 515 10.46 39.73 -18.05
N THR A 516 11.58 39.40 -18.69
CA THR A 516 12.83 39.04 -18.02
C THR A 516 13.98 39.87 -18.51
N GLN A 517 15.01 40.04 -17.68
CA GLN A 517 16.27 40.67 -18.11
C GLN A 517 17.10 39.62 -18.87
N ALA A 518 17.20 39.77 -20.20
CA ALA A 518 17.99 38.86 -21.03
C ALA A 518 19.09 39.61 -21.80
N TRP A 519 20.16 38.91 -22.11
CA TRP A 519 21.23 39.45 -22.97
C TRP A 519 20.70 39.58 -24.39
N CYS A 520 20.80 40.78 -24.92
CA CYS A 520 20.46 41.04 -26.30
C CYS A 520 21.74 41.23 -27.12
N GLU A 521 21.98 40.39 -28.12
CA GLU A 521 23.17 40.47 -28.97
C GLU A 521 23.24 41.76 -29.78
N ASN A 522 22.06 42.32 -30.14
CA ASN A 522 22.03 43.59 -30.90
C ASN A 522 22.29 44.82 -30.03
N CYS A 523 21.93 44.73 -28.75
CA CYS A 523 22.16 45.81 -27.78
C CYS A 523 23.46 45.65 -26.98
N GLU A 524 24.10 44.49 -27.07
CA GLU A 524 25.28 44.06 -26.31
C GLU A 524 25.17 44.31 -24.80
N LYS A 525 23.96 44.14 -24.25
CA LYS A 525 23.66 44.33 -22.83
C LYS A 525 22.41 43.59 -22.40
N TYR A 526 22.27 43.43 -21.09
CA TYR A 526 21.04 42.91 -20.52
C TYR A 526 19.93 43.98 -20.66
N GLN A 527 18.81 43.53 -21.25
CA GLN A 527 17.63 44.37 -21.48
C GLN A 527 16.36 43.69 -21.03
N PRO A 528 15.33 44.42 -20.62
CA PRO A 528 13.98 43.85 -20.47
C PRO A 528 13.53 43.24 -21.80
N THR A 529 13.29 41.94 -21.78
CA THR A 529 12.89 41.18 -22.96
C THR A 529 11.58 40.48 -22.63
N VAL A 530 10.58 40.63 -23.49
CA VAL A 530 9.31 39.93 -23.34
C VAL A 530 9.47 38.55 -23.96
N GLN A 531 9.31 37.56 -23.14
CA GLN A 531 9.30 36.17 -23.58
C GLN A 531 7.84 35.70 -23.67
N THR A 532 7.46 35.21 -24.84
CA THR A 532 6.14 34.64 -25.10
C THR A 532 6.29 33.18 -25.51
N ARG A 533 5.38 32.38 -25.06
CA ARG A 533 5.30 30.94 -25.36
C ARG A 533 4.06 30.66 -26.16
N ASN A 534 4.24 30.16 -27.40
CA ASN A 534 3.15 29.75 -28.29
C ASN A 534 3.18 28.24 -28.50
N ILE A 535 2.00 27.62 -28.59
CA ILE A 535 1.83 26.18 -28.79
C ILE A 535 1.57 25.94 -30.27
N ARG A 536 2.30 24.98 -30.87
CA ARG A 536 2.15 24.56 -32.26
C ARG A 536 1.32 23.30 -32.44
N CYS A 537 1.42 22.37 -31.50
CA CYS A 537 0.61 21.17 -31.50
C CYS A 537 0.18 20.80 -30.07
N LEU A 538 -0.94 20.10 -29.96
CA LEU A 538 -1.47 19.61 -28.69
C LEU A 538 -1.00 18.16 -28.47
N PRO A 539 -0.57 17.79 -27.26
CA PRO A 539 -0.18 16.42 -26.93
C PRO A 539 -1.41 15.50 -26.89
N ASP A 540 -1.22 14.20 -27.04
CA ASP A 540 -2.30 13.23 -26.85
C ASP A 540 -2.63 13.03 -25.37
N VAL A 541 -1.65 13.20 -24.49
CA VAL A 541 -1.82 13.22 -23.01
C VAL A 541 -1.19 14.49 -22.45
N LEU A 542 -2.03 15.36 -21.93
CA LEU A 542 -1.62 16.61 -21.28
C LEU A 542 -1.27 16.35 -19.81
N VAL A 543 -0.04 16.63 -19.43
CA VAL A 543 0.48 16.47 -18.07
C VAL A 543 0.68 17.83 -17.41
N ILE A 544 0.13 17.98 -16.21
CA ILE A 544 0.13 19.24 -15.47
C ILE A 544 0.68 19.03 -14.07
N ASN A 545 1.77 19.68 -13.72
CA ASN A 545 2.23 19.81 -12.34
C ASN A 545 1.53 21.02 -11.71
N CYS A 546 0.82 20.80 -10.60
CA CYS A 546 -0.02 21.85 -9.99
C CYS A 546 0.78 22.90 -9.21
N GLU A 547 2.00 22.61 -8.75
CA GLU A 547 2.91 23.51 -8.00
C GLU A 547 2.25 24.19 -6.77
N VAL A 548 1.38 23.49 -6.09
CA VAL A 548 0.79 23.96 -4.82
C VAL A 548 1.79 23.68 -3.70
N ASN A 549 2.82 24.53 -3.61
CA ASN A 549 3.97 24.32 -2.74
C ASN A 549 4.02 25.26 -1.52
N SER A 550 3.16 26.28 -1.49
CA SER A 550 3.05 27.22 -0.38
C SER A 550 1.61 27.48 0.02
N ALA A 551 1.44 28.10 1.18
CA ALA A 551 0.12 28.48 1.69
C ALA A 551 -0.65 29.43 0.74
N LYS A 552 0.05 30.21 -0.09
CA LYS A 552 -0.58 31.14 -1.04
C LYS A 552 -1.32 30.40 -2.16
N GLU A 553 -0.68 29.40 -2.77
CA GLU A 553 -1.30 28.60 -3.82
C GLU A 553 -2.45 27.75 -3.25
N ALA A 554 -2.27 27.19 -2.03
CA ALA A 554 -3.31 26.43 -1.35
C ALA A 554 -4.54 27.32 -1.06
N GLU A 555 -4.33 28.53 -0.54
CA GLU A 555 -5.41 29.50 -0.31
C GLU A 555 -6.07 29.94 -1.61
N PHE A 556 -5.30 30.13 -2.68
CA PHE A 556 -5.84 30.40 -4.02
C PHE A 556 -6.81 29.29 -4.46
N TRP A 557 -6.40 28.02 -4.38
CA TRP A 557 -7.25 26.89 -4.73
C TRP A 557 -8.53 26.84 -3.89
N LYS A 558 -8.40 27.04 -2.58
CA LYS A 558 -9.53 27.05 -1.64
C LYS A 558 -10.55 28.10 -2.06
N ILE A 559 -10.11 29.33 -2.28
CA ILE A 559 -11.01 30.46 -2.64
C ILE A 559 -11.67 30.23 -3.99
N GLN A 560 -10.92 29.70 -5.00
CA GLN A 560 -11.51 29.41 -6.31
C GLN A 560 -12.56 28.29 -6.23
N ALA A 561 -12.33 27.26 -5.41
CA ALA A 561 -13.31 26.22 -5.14
C ALA A 561 -14.57 26.77 -4.45
N GLU A 562 -14.42 27.69 -3.47
CA GLU A 562 -15.54 28.38 -2.80
C GLU A 562 -16.34 29.23 -3.77
N TYR A 563 -15.67 29.93 -4.70
CA TYR A 563 -16.37 30.70 -5.74
C TYR A 563 -17.18 29.80 -6.66
N ALA A 564 -16.60 28.67 -7.13
CA ALA A 564 -17.29 27.73 -7.97
C ALA A 564 -18.55 27.19 -7.28
N PHE A 565 -18.44 26.84 -6.00
CA PHE A 565 -19.54 26.34 -5.19
C PHE A 565 -20.64 27.39 -4.99
N THR A 566 -20.27 28.65 -4.67
CA THR A 566 -21.23 29.74 -4.43
C THR A 566 -22.00 30.09 -5.70
N LYS A 567 -21.32 30.15 -6.83
CA LYS A 567 -21.92 30.48 -8.14
C LYS A 567 -22.94 29.43 -8.58
N ALA A 568 -22.64 28.21 -8.30
CA ALA A 568 -23.53 27.11 -8.62
C ALA A 568 -24.80 27.11 -7.78
N ARG A 569 -24.71 27.36 -6.49
CA ARG A 569 -25.88 27.56 -5.61
C ARG A 569 -26.77 28.74 -6.06
N GLN A 570 -26.15 29.83 -6.51
CA GLN A 570 -26.89 30.98 -7.03
C GLN A 570 -27.62 30.65 -8.33
N LYS A 571 -27.05 29.85 -9.21
CA LYS A 571 -27.67 29.40 -10.46
C LYS A 571 -28.85 28.45 -10.19
N GLU A 572 -28.73 27.54 -9.26
CA GLU A 572 -29.83 26.67 -8.82
C GLU A 572 -30.99 27.42 -8.17
N ALA A 573 -30.68 28.50 -7.43
CA ALA A 573 -31.69 29.34 -6.81
C ALA A 573 -32.41 30.23 -7.83
N SER A 574 -31.85 30.48 -9.02
CA SER A 574 -32.40 31.33 -10.07
C SER A 574 -33.17 30.58 -11.16
N GLU A 575 -33.05 29.25 -11.22
CA GLU A 575 -33.85 28.43 -12.13
C GLU A 575 -35.24 28.16 -11.52
N PRO A 576 -36.37 28.46 -12.21
CA PRO A 576 -37.70 28.20 -11.69
C PRO A 576 -37.88 26.68 -11.52
N ALA A 577 -38.23 26.29 -10.30
CA ALA A 577 -38.49 24.89 -9.95
C ALA A 577 -39.54 24.29 -10.92
N MET A 578 -39.10 23.45 -11.85
CA MET A 578 -39.99 22.58 -12.59
C MET A 578 -40.67 21.62 -11.60
N PRO A 579 -41.97 21.38 -11.68
CA PRO A 579 -42.64 20.43 -10.79
C PRO A 579 -42.03 19.06 -11.01
N LYS A 580 -41.55 18.46 -9.94
CA LYS A 580 -41.13 17.06 -9.94
C LYS A 580 -42.37 16.21 -10.17
N GLU A 581 -42.61 15.81 -11.41
CA GLU A 581 -43.46 14.67 -11.70
C GLU A 581 -42.78 13.45 -11.09
N SER A 582 -43.42 12.88 -10.11
CA SER A 582 -43.05 11.59 -9.54
C SER A 582 -43.17 10.53 -10.63
N PRO A 583 -42.13 9.84 -11.07
CA PRO A 583 -42.30 8.68 -11.89
C PRO A 583 -42.90 7.57 -11.00
N LEU A 584 -44.13 7.18 -11.30
CA LEU A 584 -44.69 5.90 -10.88
C LEU A 584 -43.73 4.78 -11.31
N MET A 585 -43.10 4.15 -10.32
CA MET A 585 -42.25 2.98 -10.51
C MET A 585 -43.05 1.84 -11.10
N PRO A 586 -42.59 1.18 -12.16
CA PRO A 586 -42.97 -0.19 -12.43
C PRO A 586 -42.15 -1.07 -11.50
N THR A 587 -42.81 -1.77 -10.59
CA THR A 587 -42.29 -2.93 -9.91
C THR A 587 -41.94 -4.00 -10.93
N GLU A 588 -40.62 -4.25 -11.13
CA GLU A 588 -40.15 -5.60 -11.47
C GLU A 588 -38.65 -5.62 -11.60
N TRP A 589 -38.02 -6.46 -10.72
CA TRP A 589 -36.69 -7.09 -10.88
C TRP A 589 -35.42 -6.20 -10.84
N CYS A 590 -34.89 -6.03 -9.64
CA CYS A 590 -33.44 -6.03 -9.43
C CYS A 590 -33.14 -6.85 -8.18
N LEU A 591 -32.74 -8.08 -8.41
CA LEU A 591 -31.89 -8.87 -7.50
C LEU A 591 -30.47 -8.33 -7.69
N ASP A 592 -29.80 -8.14 -6.57
CA ASP A 592 -28.41 -7.82 -6.31
C ASP A 592 -28.22 -6.38 -5.80
N GLY A 593 -28.57 -6.22 -4.52
CA GLY A 593 -28.21 -5.07 -3.71
C GLY A 593 -27.02 -5.42 -2.83
N GLU A 594 -25.84 -5.05 -3.21
CA GLU A 594 -24.78 -4.81 -2.23
C GLU A 594 -24.96 -3.40 -1.70
N ASP A 595 -25.42 -3.30 -0.45
CA ASP A 595 -25.43 -2.05 0.32
C ASP A 595 -23.98 -1.60 0.52
N VAL A 596 -23.55 -0.66 -0.31
CA VAL A 596 -22.40 0.18 -0.02
C VAL A 596 -22.78 1.03 1.19
N CYS A 597 -22.22 0.72 2.35
CA CYS A 597 -22.28 1.56 3.53
C CYS A 597 -21.95 2.99 3.15
N SER A 598 -22.92 3.88 3.23
CA SER A 598 -22.72 5.31 3.12
C SER A 598 -21.77 5.75 4.23
N MET A 599 -20.55 6.03 3.84
CA MET A 599 -19.62 6.76 4.70
C MET A 599 -20.01 8.23 4.64
N ASP A 600 -20.25 8.77 5.81
CA ASP A 600 -20.56 10.18 6.03
C ASP A 600 -19.53 11.10 5.39
N GLY A 601 -20.02 12.11 4.67
CA GLY A 601 -19.26 13.31 4.34
C GLY A 601 -18.86 13.50 2.88
N PHE A 602 -19.24 12.62 1.94
CA PHE A 602 -19.02 12.87 0.52
C PHE A 602 -20.35 13.09 -0.22
N THR A 603 -20.43 14.23 -0.82
CA THR A 603 -21.57 14.85 -1.47
C THR A 603 -22.00 14.14 -2.75
N ARG A 604 -23.30 14.17 -3.05
CA ARG A 604 -23.99 13.50 -4.15
C ARG A 604 -23.55 13.99 -5.54
N LEU A 605 -23.95 13.30 -6.59
CA LEU A 605 -23.73 13.61 -8.02
C LEU A 605 -24.00 15.10 -8.40
N GLU A 606 -24.79 15.81 -7.63
CA GLU A 606 -25.09 17.24 -7.77
C GLU A 606 -23.84 18.11 -7.56
N ASP A 607 -22.84 17.64 -6.82
CA ASP A 607 -21.65 18.41 -6.46
C ASP A 607 -20.56 18.45 -7.55
N LEU A 608 -20.64 17.59 -8.57
CA LEU A 608 -19.74 17.67 -9.71
C LEU A 608 -19.88 18.96 -10.51
N ARG A 609 -21.06 19.58 -10.47
CA ARG A 609 -21.32 20.85 -11.15
C ARG A 609 -20.60 22.03 -10.49
N HIS A 610 -20.04 21.82 -9.32
CA HIS A 610 -19.48 22.88 -8.46
C HIS A 610 -17.97 22.79 -8.28
N MET A 611 -17.31 21.94 -9.06
CA MET A 611 -15.87 21.78 -8.98
C MET A 611 -15.16 22.88 -9.75
N TRP A 612 -14.13 23.46 -9.17
CA TRP A 612 -13.26 24.40 -9.87
C TRP A 612 -12.48 23.73 -11.00
N MET A 613 -11.98 22.51 -10.79
CA MET A 613 -11.26 21.72 -11.77
C MET A 613 -12.24 20.88 -12.60
N PRO A 614 -12.32 21.07 -13.93
CA PRO A 614 -13.25 20.32 -14.77
C PRO A 614 -12.77 18.90 -15.02
N LEU A 615 -13.72 17.98 -15.20
CA LEU A 615 -13.42 16.60 -15.61
C LEU A 615 -13.06 16.49 -17.10
N THR A 616 -13.56 17.42 -17.92
CA THR A 616 -13.30 17.48 -19.37
C THR A 616 -12.89 18.89 -19.76
N LEU A 617 -11.84 18.98 -20.56
CA LEU A 617 -11.35 20.20 -21.18
C LEU A 617 -11.56 20.13 -22.70
N LYS A 618 -12.04 21.22 -23.29
CA LYS A 618 -12.00 21.44 -24.74
C LYS A 618 -10.80 22.31 -25.06
N MET A 619 -9.96 21.83 -25.97
CA MET A 619 -8.74 22.54 -26.39
C MET A 619 -8.70 22.64 -27.91
N SER A 620 -8.34 23.82 -28.43
CA SER A 620 -8.15 24.06 -29.85
C SER A 620 -7.00 25.04 -30.10
N ILE A 621 -6.39 24.98 -31.26
CA ILE A 621 -5.38 25.96 -31.69
C ILE A 621 -5.93 26.71 -32.89
N SER A 622 -6.35 27.95 -32.66
CA SER A 622 -6.81 28.84 -33.73
C SER A 622 -5.61 29.56 -34.35
N LYS A 623 -5.66 29.73 -35.67
CA LYS A 623 -4.63 30.49 -36.43
C LYS A 623 -4.61 31.98 -36.04
N THR A 624 -5.70 32.51 -35.52
CA THR A 624 -5.88 33.93 -35.20
C THR A 624 -5.74 34.23 -33.71
N GLN A 625 -6.21 33.34 -32.85
CA GLN A 625 -6.28 33.57 -31.39
C GLN A 625 -5.32 32.66 -30.60
N GLY A 626 -4.57 31.78 -31.28
CA GLY A 626 -3.65 30.84 -30.62
C GLY A 626 -4.39 29.72 -29.87
N LEU A 627 -3.84 29.28 -28.73
CA LEU A 627 -4.43 28.24 -27.90
C LEU A 627 -5.69 28.72 -27.17
N GLU A 628 -6.75 27.96 -27.30
CA GLU A 628 -8.00 28.14 -26.54
C GLU A 628 -8.26 26.92 -25.68
N ILE A 629 -8.62 27.17 -24.42
CA ILE A 629 -8.98 26.14 -23.45
C ILE A 629 -10.26 26.57 -22.74
N SER A 630 -11.23 25.68 -22.68
CA SER A 630 -12.47 25.87 -21.94
C SER A 630 -12.88 24.59 -21.19
N SER A 631 -13.64 24.76 -20.13
CA SER A 631 -14.28 23.63 -19.46
C SER A 631 -15.41 23.09 -20.32
N TRP A 632 -15.55 21.77 -20.42
CA TRP A 632 -16.58 21.13 -21.23
C TRP A 632 -17.45 20.23 -20.34
N PRO A 633 -18.76 20.15 -20.60
CA PRO A 633 -19.64 19.25 -19.86
C PRO A 633 -19.24 17.78 -20.11
N GLU A 634 -19.31 16.99 -19.04
CA GLU A 634 -18.99 15.57 -19.14
C GLU A 634 -20.05 14.82 -19.98
N GLY A 635 -19.60 13.96 -20.87
CA GLY A 635 -20.49 13.14 -21.71
C GLY A 635 -20.99 13.82 -23.00
N GLU A 636 -20.76 15.10 -23.16
CA GLU A 636 -21.09 15.80 -24.43
C GLU A 636 -19.96 15.58 -25.45
N GLU A 637 -20.36 15.35 -26.70
CA GLU A 637 -19.45 15.24 -27.84
C GLU A 637 -19.34 16.59 -28.54
N LEU A 638 -18.26 16.77 -29.31
CA LEU A 638 -18.10 17.97 -30.16
C LEU A 638 -19.07 17.93 -31.33
N SER A 639 -19.50 19.10 -31.77
CA SER A 639 -20.21 19.24 -33.04
C SER A 639 -19.25 19.02 -34.21
N GLU A 640 -19.75 18.58 -35.35
CA GLU A 640 -18.94 18.37 -36.57
C GLU A 640 -18.18 19.64 -36.97
N THR A 641 -18.73 20.81 -36.73
CA THR A 641 -18.08 22.10 -36.99
C THR A 641 -16.91 22.38 -36.07
N GLU A 642 -17.01 22.02 -34.78
CA GLU A 642 -15.93 22.22 -33.80
C GLU A 642 -14.80 21.24 -34.03
N GLU A 643 -15.09 20.00 -34.45
CA GLU A 643 -14.05 19.03 -34.86
C GLU A 643 -13.33 19.48 -36.11
N ALA A 644 -14.05 20.06 -37.09
CA ALA A 644 -13.47 20.62 -38.29
C ALA A 644 -12.56 21.82 -38.02
N ASP A 645 -12.82 22.58 -36.97
CA ASP A 645 -11.99 23.68 -36.47
C ASP A 645 -10.78 23.19 -35.61
N GLY A 646 -10.57 21.86 -35.49
CA GLY A 646 -9.44 21.26 -34.79
C GLY A 646 -9.55 21.23 -33.28
N ALA A 647 -10.77 21.40 -32.74
CA ALA A 647 -11.02 21.23 -31.31
C ALA A 647 -10.87 19.75 -30.89
N SER A 648 -10.45 19.54 -29.66
CA SER A 648 -10.26 18.19 -29.11
C SER A 648 -10.70 18.20 -27.66
N LEU A 649 -11.35 17.10 -27.24
CA LEU A 649 -11.74 16.89 -25.85
C LEU A 649 -10.69 16.08 -25.11
N TYR A 650 -10.36 16.53 -23.91
CA TYR A 650 -9.42 15.93 -22.98
C TYR A 650 -10.14 15.58 -21.70
N ASP A 651 -10.25 14.30 -21.40
CA ASP A 651 -10.83 13.82 -20.17
C ASP A 651 -9.76 13.63 -19.08
N LEU A 652 -10.09 14.00 -17.83
CA LEU A 652 -9.25 13.72 -16.69
C LEU A 652 -9.14 12.20 -16.50
N VAL A 653 -7.92 11.69 -16.45
CA VAL A 653 -7.66 10.25 -16.31
C VAL A 653 -6.84 9.93 -15.05
N VAL A 654 -6.07 10.88 -14.55
CA VAL A 654 -5.25 10.68 -13.34
C VAL A 654 -5.20 11.96 -12.51
N THR A 655 -5.28 11.78 -11.19
CA THR A 655 -4.89 12.81 -10.22
C THR A 655 -3.93 12.21 -9.19
N VAL A 656 -2.85 12.91 -8.89
CA VAL A 656 -1.89 12.49 -7.86
C VAL A 656 -1.90 13.55 -6.76
N PRO A 657 -2.69 13.37 -5.71
CA PRO A 657 -2.67 14.26 -4.56
C PRO A 657 -1.52 13.94 -3.60
N HIS A 658 -1.04 14.99 -2.97
CA HIS A 658 -0.22 14.91 -1.77
C HIS A 658 -1.14 14.95 -0.54
N VAL A 659 -1.14 13.88 0.21
CA VAL A 659 -1.90 13.74 1.46
C VAL A 659 -1.05 14.30 2.60
N LEU A 660 -1.54 15.34 3.24
CA LEU A 660 -0.90 15.93 4.42
C LEU A 660 -1.36 15.17 5.67
N ASP A 661 -0.44 14.51 6.34
CA ASP A 661 -0.70 13.84 7.60
C ASP A 661 0.44 14.15 8.58
N ALA A 662 0.14 14.95 9.57
CA ALA A 662 1.09 15.36 10.61
C ALA A 662 1.68 14.16 11.39
N ARG A 663 0.97 13.02 11.43
CA ARG A 663 1.40 11.83 12.17
C ARG A 663 2.43 10.98 11.42
N THR A 664 2.36 10.96 10.08
CA THR A 664 3.19 10.07 9.26
C THR A 664 4.15 10.81 8.33
N GLY A 665 4.16 12.16 8.38
CA GLY A 665 4.96 12.99 7.47
C GLY A 665 4.35 13.12 6.07
N GLY A 666 3.11 12.68 5.89
CA GLY A 666 2.40 12.75 4.62
C GLY A 666 2.52 11.49 3.76
N ASN A 667 1.75 11.46 2.69
CA ASN A 667 1.68 10.34 1.75
C ASN A 667 1.39 10.84 0.33
N LEU A 668 1.74 10.04 -0.64
CA LEU A 668 1.41 10.24 -2.06
C LEU A 668 0.53 9.10 -2.52
N VAL A 669 -0.60 9.42 -3.12
CA VAL A 669 -1.51 8.43 -3.67
C VAL A 669 -1.84 8.80 -5.11
N ALA A 670 -2.37 7.85 -5.88
CA ALA A 670 -2.86 8.13 -7.22
C ALA A 670 -4.34 7.73 -7.33
N HIS A 671 -5.14 8.58 -7.93
CA HIS A 671 -6.46 8.23 -8.42
C HIS A 671 -6.35 8.02 -9.92
N ILE A 672 -6.74 6.87 -10.40
CA ILE A 672 -6.59 6.50 -11.79
C ILE A 672 -7.94 6.04 -12.34
N LYS A 673 -8.34 6.62 -13.46
CA LYS A 673 -9.48 6.16 -14.25
C LYS A 673 -9.02 4.95 -15.08
N VAL A 674 -9.37 3.76 -14.61
CA VAL A 674 -8.99 2.53 -15.28
C VAL A 674 -9.98 2.28 -16.42
N GLY A 675 -9.45 2.25 -17.65
CA GLY A 675 -10.22 1.92 -18.84
C GLY A 675 -10.35 0.40 -19.02
N GLU A 676 -10.71 -0.02 -20.23
CA GLU A 676 -10.69 -1.43 -20.62
C GLU A 676 -9.28 -1.99 -20.56
N THR A 677 -8.90 -2.56 -19.42
CA THR A 677 -7.65 -3.30 -19.31
C THR A 677 -7.77 -4.65 -20.00
N TYR A 678 -6.62 -5.26 -20.30
CA TYR A 678 -6.57 -6.61 -20.90
C TYR A 678 -7.39 -7.65 -20.14
N HIS A 679 -7.44 -7.55 -18.80
CA HIS A 679 -8.23 -8.45 -17.94
C HIS A 679 -9.73 -8.16 -18.03
N GLN A 680 -10.14 -6.90 -18.06
CA GLN A 680 -11.53 -6.50 -18.24
C GLN A 680 -12.08 -6.87 -19.60
N ARG A 681 -11.27 -6.76 -20.68
CA ARG A 681 -11.66 -7.24 -22.01
C ARG A 681 -11.95 -8.73 -22.06
N LYS A 682 -11.19 -9.55 -21.31
CA LYS A 682 -11.43 -10.99 -21.20
C LYS A 682 -12.70 -11.34 -20.41
N GLU A 683 -13.06 -10.53 -19.45
CA GLU A 683 -14.23 -10.74 -18.58
C GLU A 683 -15.48 -10.03 -19.08
N GLY A 684 -15.38 -9.27 -20.17
CA GLY A 684 -16.52 -8.56 -20.78
C GLY A 684 -17.04 -7.36 -19.98
N VAL A 685 -16.30 -6.90 -18.97
CA VAL A 685 -16.66 -5.72 -18.17
C VAL A 685 -16.10 -4.48 -18.84
N THR A 686 -16.99 -3.60 -19.33
CA THR A 686 -16.66 -2.39 -20.11
C THR A 686 -16.79 -1.08 -19.33
N HIS A 687 -16.86 -1.11 -17.99
CA HIS A 687 -17.06 0.09 -17.20
C HIS A 687 -15.74 0.78 -16.86
N GLN A 688 -15.60 2.03 -17.29
CA GLN A 688 -14.53 2.91 -16.81
C GLN A 688 -14.82 3.26 -15.35
N GLN A 689 -13.91 2.90 -14.47
CA GLN A 689 -14.05 3.13 -13.04
C GLN A 689 -12.79 3.79 -12.48
N TRP A 690 -12.98 4.65 -11.48
CA TRP A 690 -11.89 5.26 -10.76
C TRP A 690 -11.44 4.38 -9.59
N TYR A 691 -10.12 4.30 -9.39
CA TYR A 691 -9.51 3.58 -8.29
C TYR A 691 -8.48 4.45 -7.58
N LEU A 692 -8.43 4.30 -6.26
CA LEU A 692 -7.38 4.81 -5.40
C LEU A 692 -6.25 3.78 -5.35
N PHE A 693 -5.02 4.22 -5.65
CA PHE A 693 -3.79 3.45 -5.47
C PHE A 693 -2.96 4.09 -4.37
N ASN A 694 -2.86 3.42 -3.25
CA ASN A 694 -2.04 3.80 -2.11
C ASN A 694 -1.10 2.62 -1.80
N ASP A 695 0.01 2.54 -2.53
CA ASP A 695 0.94 1.42 -2.54
C ASP A 695 0.23 0.08 -2.85
N PHE A 696 0.12 -0.81 -1.86
CA PHE A 696 -0.60 -2.09 -2.01
C PHE A 696 -2.10 -2.00 -1.63
N LEU A 697 -2.56 -0.90 -1.10
CA LEU A 697 -3.98 -0.67 -0.86
C LEU A 697 -4.61 -0.11 -2.14
N ILE A 698 -5.58 -0.86 -2.69
CA ILE A 698 -6.30 -0.47 -3.90
C ILE A 698 -7.79 -0.61 -3.63
N GLU A 699 -8.51 0.49 -3.81
CA GLU A 699 -9.97 0.54 -3.61
C GLU A 699 -10.65 1.30 -4.75
N PRO A 700 -11.86 0.89 -5.18
CA PRO A 700 -12.67 1.68 -6.08
C PRO A 700 -13.11 2.97 -5.36
N ILE A 701 -13.15 4.07 -6.11
CA ILE A 701 -13.58 5.38 -5.62
C ILE A 701 -14.55 6.03 -6.61
N ASP A 702 -15.31 6.99 -6.15
CA ASP A 702 -16.13 7.81 -7.01
C ASP A 702 -15.28 8.84 -7.77
N LYS A 703 -15.74 9.24 -8.97
CA LYS A 703 -15.08 10.28 -9.77
C LYS A 703 -15.03 11.64 -9.07
N THR A 704 -16.02 11.93 -8.23
CA THR A 704 -16.02 13.15 -7.40
C THR A 704 -14.87 13.14 -6.43
N GLU A 705 -14.65 12.03 -5.76
CA GLU A 705 -13.52 11.87 -4.84
C GLU A 705 -12.18 12.03 -5.54
N ALA A 706 -12.05 11.57 -6.79
CA ALA A 706 -10.83 11.72 -7.56
C ALA A 706 -10.52 13.18 -7.91
N ALA A 707 -11.54 13.99 -8.16
CA ALA A 707 -11.42 15.36 -8.66
C ALA A 707 -11.61 16.45 -7.60
N GLN A 708 -12.09 16.11 -6.39
CA GLN A 708 -12.19 17.04 -5.28
C GLN A 708 -10.90 17.05 -4.45
N PHE A 709 -10.47 18.25 -4.09
CA PHE A 709 -9.30 18.49 -3.25
C PHE A 709 -9.72 19.27 -2.00
N ASP A 710 -9.06 18.94 -0.90
CA ASP A 710 -9.15 19.66 0.36
C ASP A 710 -7.75 20.11 0.74
N MET A 711 -7.54 21.43 0.70
CA MET A 711 -6.21 22.00 0.92
C MET A 711 -5.70 21.79 2.35
N SER A 712 -6.54 21.32 3.26
CA SER A 712 -6.13 20.99 4.63
C SER A 712 -5.40 19.64 4.72
N TRP A 713 -5.74 18.66 3.84
CA TRP A 713 -5.14 17.34 3.89
C TRP A 713 -4.91 16.68 2.53
N LYS A 714 -5.61 17.05 1.45
CA LYS A 714 -5.53 16.45 0.12
C LYS A 714 -5.22 17.50 -0.92
N VAL A 715 -3.93 17.76 -1.12
CA VAL A 715 -3.42 18.84 -1.98
C VAL A 715 -3.14 18.31 -3.39
N PRO A 716 -3.58 18.97 -4.49
CA PRO A 716 -3.28 18.51 -5.84
C PRO A 716 -1.80 18.63 -6.15
N GLY A 717 -1.21 17.55 -6.65
CA GLY A 717 0.18 17.53 -7.10
C GLY A 717 0.31 17.46 -8.61
N ILE A 718 -0.28 16.44 -9.24
CA ILE A 718 -0.14 16.18 -10.68
C ILE A 718 -1.50 15.80 -11.26
N LEU A 719 -1.79 16.28 -12.46
CA LEU A 719 -3.00 15.96 -13.22
C LEU A 719 -2.61 15.45 -14.61
N TYR A 720 -3.35 14.44 -15.08
CA TYR A 720 -3.25 13.93 -16.44
C TYR A 720 -4.60 14.01 -17.12
N TYR A 721 -4.64 14.71 -18.25
CA TYR A 721 -5.79 14.77 -19.14
C TYR A 721 -5.44 14.06 -20.44
N ALA A 722 -6.22 13.09 -20.83
CA ALA A 722 -6.00 12.35 -22.07
C ALA A 722 -7.04 12.74 -23.13
N LYS A 723 -6.58 12.94 -24.35
CA LYS A 723 -7.45 13.18 -25.51
C LYS A 723 -8.36 11.98 -25.71
N ARG A 724 -9.64 12.20 -25.99
CA ARG A 724 -10.57 11.11 -26.27
C ARG A 724 -10.06 10.23 -27.41
N ASN A 725 -10.18 8.92 -27.27
CA ASN A 725 -9.75 7.92 -28.26
C ASN A 725 -8.26 8.00 -28.67
N TYR A 726 -7.38 8.65 -27.86
CA TYR A 726 -5.95 8.77 -28.18
C TYR A 726 -5.27 7.39 -28.36
N HIS A 727 -5.72 6.38 -27.60
CA HIS A 727 -5.17 5.03 -27.64
C HIS A 727 -5.29 4.36 -29.02
N THR A 728 -6.29 4.74 -29.86
CA THR A 728 -6.48 4.17 -31.19
C THR A 728 -5.34 4.50 -32.16
N LYS A 729 -4.53 5.51 -31.84
CA LYS A 729 -3.39 5.95 -32.66
C LYS A 729 -2.13 5.10 -32.44
N TYR A 730 -2.10 4.28 -31.38
CA TYR A 730 -0.92 3.55 -30.93
C TYR A 730 -1.07 2.05 -31.16
N ASP A 731 0.05 1.38 -31.49
CA ASP A 731 0.10 -0.08 -31.50
C ASP A 731 0.19 -0.58 -30.05
N LEU A 732 -0.91 -1.11 -29.53
CA LEU A 732 -1.03 -1.60 -28.15
C LEU A 732 -0.66 -3.09 -28.02
N ARG A 733 -0.05 -3.69 -29.04
CA ARG A 733 0.39 -5.09 -28.99
C ARG A 733 1.70 -5.21 -28.22
N ILE A 734 1.69 -6.04 -27.18
CA ILE A 734 2.87 -6.39 -26.43
C ILE A 734 3.56 -7.56 -27.14
N LYS A 735 4.81 -7.34 -27.56
CA LYS A 735 5.71 -8.34 -28.10
C LYS A 735 6.77 -8.62 -27.06
N ASN A 736 6.97 -9.89 -26.71
CA ASN A 736 8.07 -10.22 -25.82
C ASN A 736 9.40 -9.97 -26.53
N PRO A 737 10.23 -9.02 -26.07
CA PRO A 737 11.51 -8.74 -26.72
C PRO A 737 12.62 -9.74 -26.33
N ILE A 738 12.33 -10.67 -25.40
CA ILE A 738 13.30 -11.63 -24.87
C ILE A 738 13.22 -12.92 -25.69
N ASP A 739 14.30 -13.30 -26.32
CA ASP A 739 14.42 -14.53 -27.11
C ASP A 739 15.47 -15.49 -26.53
N ALA A 740 15.62 -16.68 -27.12
CA ALA A 740 16.53 -17.70 -26.67
C ALA A 740 18.02 -17.29 -26.67
N SER A 741 18.39 -16.22 -27.37
CA SER A 741 19.77 -15.75 -27.43
C SER A 741 20.30 -15.29 -26.06
N VAL A 742 19.42 -14.92 -25.14
CA VAL A 742 19.82 -14.54 -23.76
C VAL A 742 20.47 -15.69 -22.96
N LEU A 743 20.19 -16.94 -23.33
CA LEU A 743 20.82 -18.13 -22.73
C LEU A 743 22.17 -18.47 -23.34
N LEU A 744 22.56 -17.83 -24.44
CA LEU A 744 23.87 -17.98 -25.00
C LEU A 744 24.91 -17.32 -24.10
N THR A 745 26.10 -17.88 -24.07
CA THR A 745 27.14 -17.45 -23.12
C THR A 745 27.58 -16.02 -23.38
N GLU A 746 27.49 -15.19 -22.36
CA GLU A 746 28.11 -13.86 -22.34
C GLU A 746 29.56 -13.95 -21.87
N ALA A 747 30.37 -12.98 -22.31
CA ALA A 747 31.71 -12.79 -21.77
C ALA A 747 31.60 -12.29 -20.32
N SER A 748 32.38 -12.87 -19.42
CA SER A 748 32.44 -12.42 -18.03
C SER A 748 32.96 -10.97 -17.93
N LEU A 749 32.35 -10.18 -17.07
CA LEU A 749 32.80 -8.82 -16.75
C LEU A 749 34.12 -8.78 -15.96
N ALA A 750 34.56 -9.94 -15.40
CA ALA A 750 35.79 -10.03 -14.62
C ALA A 750 37.03 -9.80 -15.49
N ARG A 751 37.87 -8.80 -15.13
CA ARG A 751 39.08 -8.41 -15.90
C ARG A 751 40.24 -9.39 -15.71
N LYS A 752 40.28 -10.13 -14.62
CA LYS A 752 41.35 -11.12 -14.36
C LYS A 752 40.99 -12.45 -15.02
N GLN A 753 41.26 -12.56 -16.31
CA GLN A 753 41.27 -13.87 -17.00
C GLN A 753 42.47 -14.72 -16.58
N ARG A 754 42.42 -15.30 -15.40
CA ARG A 754 43.18 -16.55 -15.19
C ARG A 754 42.25 -17.66 -15.63
N LYS A 755 42.80 -18.73 -16.26
CA LYS A 755 42.09 -19.94 -16.68
C LYS A 755 41.12 -20.37 -15.60
N SER A 756 39.94 -19.77 -15.60
CA SER A 756 38.87 -20.09 -14.67
C SER A 756 38.27 -21.39 -15.21
N HIS A 757 38.28 -22.41 -14.40
CA HIS A 757 37.47 -23.58 -14.71
C HIS A 757 36.01 -23.09 -14.73
N ALA A 758 35.39 -23.15 -15.91
CA ALA A 758 33.98 -22.80 -16.05
C ALA A 758 33.19 -23.75 -15.13
N THR A 759 32.45 -23.21 -14.22
CA THR A 759 31.59 -23.94 -13.26
C THR A 759 30.34 -24.47 -13.92
N PHE A 760 30.00 -23.98 -15.11
CA PHE A 760 28.81 -24.33 -15.87
C PHE A 760 29.13 -24.66 -17.34
N ILE A 761 28.24 -25.39 -17.99
CA ILE A 761 28.27 -25.69 -19.40
C ILE A 761 27.06 -25.05 -20.05
N PRO A 762 27.25 -24.12 -21.01
CA PRO A 762 26.14 -23.49 -21.72
C PRO A 762 25.21 -24.50 -22.37
N LEU A 763 23.93 -24.14 -22.55
CA LEU A 763 22.98 -24.99 -23.24
C LEU A 763 23.29 -25.02 -24.74
N MET A 764 23.21 -26.22 -25.33
CA MET A 764 23.17 -26.37 -26.78
C MET A 764 21.75 -26.04 -27.30
N VAL A 765 21.63 -25.70 -28.57
CA VAL A 765 20.33 -25.42 -29.20
C VAL A 765 19.35 -26.59 -29.04
N SER A 766 19.87 -27.84 -29.04
CA SER A 766 19.07 -29.05 -28.82
C SER A 766 18.64 -29.27 -27.36
N GLU A 767 19.25 -28.55 -26.43
CA GLU A 767 18.96 -28.63 -24.97
C GLU A 767 18.08 -27.44 -24.49
N MET A 768 17.60 -26.59 -25.42
CA MET A 768 16.76 -25.44 -25.02
C MET A 768 15.52 -25.92 -24.28
N PRO A 769 15.28 -25.41 -23.07
CA PRO A 769 14.16 -25.82 -22.23
C PRO A 769 12.81 -25.56 -22.90
N GLN A 770 11.88 -26.51 -22.71
CA GLN A 770 10.51 -26.42 -23.19
C GLN A 770 9.53 -26.29 -22.01
N ALA A 771 8.28 -25.96 -22.31
CA ALA A 771 7.23 -25.87 -21.30
C ALA A 771 7.09 -27.18 -20.51
N GLY A 772 7.14 -27.08 -19.19
CA GLY A 772 7.08 -28.24 -18.29
C GLY A 772 8.42 -28.89 -17.95
N ASP A 773 9.50 -28.52 -18.63
CA ASP A 773 10.84 -28.98 -18.28
C ASP A 773 11.26 -28.53 -16.89
N LEU A 774 12.08 -29.35 -16.22
CA LEU A 774 12.56 -29.06 -14.89
C LEU A 774 13.88 -28.28 -14.94
N VAL A 775 14.01 -27.30 -14.08
CA VAL A 775 15.24 -26.55 -13.84
C VAL A 775 15.46 -26.44 -12.33
N GLY A 776 16.58 -26.96 -11.83
CA GLY A 776 16.97 -26.75 -10.44
C GLY A 776 17.53 -25.35 -10.27
N LEU A 777 17.06 -24.62 -9.27
CA LEU A 777 17.48 -23.24 -9.00
C LEU A 777 17.83 -23.05 -7.53
N ASP A 778 18.90 -22.31 -7.29
CA ASP A 778 19.31 -21.81 -5.99
C ASP A 778 20.02 -20.47 -6.15
N ALA A 779 19.92 -19.57 -5.16
CA ALA A 779 20.53 -18.26 -5.20
C ALA A 779 21.19 -17.88 -3.88
N GLU A 780 22.33 -17.16 -3.99
CA GLU A 780 23.08 -16.66 -2.83
C GLU A 780 22.95 -15.14 -2.73
N PHE A 781 22.91 -14.64 -1.50
CA PHE A 781 22.63 -13.24 -1.19
C PHE A 781 23.72 -12.63 -0.31
N VAL A 782 23.87 -11.31 -0.43
CA VAL A 782 24.66 -10.46 0.45
C VAL A 782 23.80 -9.37 1.05
N THR A 783 24.21 -8.82 2.18
CA THR A 783 23.46 -7.78 2.89
C THR A 783 24.01 -6.40 2.56
N LEU A 784 23.13 -5.50 2.14
CA LEU A 784 23.46 -4.09 1.87
C LEU A 784 23.26 -3.21 3.10
N ASN A 785 22.25 -3.50 3.94
CA ASN A 785 22.00 -2.80 5.20
C ASN A 785 21.71 -3.82 6.30
N GLN A 786 22.20 -3.55 7.51
CA GLN A 786 21.90 -4.39 8.65
C GLN A 786 20.42 -4.29 9.08
N GLU A 787 19.93 -5.37 9.68
CA GLU A 787 18.60 -5.41 10.28
C GLU A 787 18.55 -4.43 11.47
N GLU A 788 17.59 -3.52 11.44
CA GLU A 788 17.25 -2.70 12.58
C GLU A 788 16.22 -3.43 13.43
N ALA A 789 16.57 -3.74 14.66
CA ALA A 789 15.71 -4.45 15.57
C ALA A 789 15.75 -3.84 16.96
N GLU A 790 14.62 -3.87 17.64
CA GLU A 790 14.44 -3.41 18.99
C GLU A 790 14.26 -4.61 19.93
N LEU A 791 14.95 -4.58 21.07
CA LEU A 791 14.70 -5.53 22.13
C LEU A 791 13.51 -5.06 22.96
N ARG A 792 12.45 -5.88 22.99
CA ARG A 792 11.30 -5.63 23.84
C ARG A 792 11.64 -5.88 25.30
N SER A 793 10.80 -5.35 26.19
CA SER A 793 10.91 -5.55 27.64
C SER A 793 10.85 -7.03 28.07
N ASP A 794 10.27 -7.90 27.24
CA ASP A 794 10.22 -9.36 27.42
C ASP A 794 11.47 -10.10 26.92
N GLY A 795 12.51 -9.34 26.46
CA GLY A 795 13.73 -9.91 25.87
C GLY A 795 13.57 -10.42 24.43
N THR A 796 12.39 -10.28 23.83
CA THR A 796 12.19 -10.67 22.44
C THR A 796 12.68 -9.59 21.47
N LYS A 797 13.40 -10.01 20.41
CA LYS A 797 13.85 -9.13 19.33
C LYS A 797 12.64 -8.86 18.40
N SER A 798 12.33 -7.59 18.16
CA SER A 798 11.31 -7.15 17.20
C SER A 798 11.98 -6.42 16.06
N THR A 799 11.82 -6.90 14.83
CA THR A 799 12.39 -6.28 13.63
C THR A 799 11.60 -5.01 13.29
N ILE A 800 12.30 -3.88 13.23
CA ILE A 800 11.76 -2.58 12.80
C ILE A 800 11.92 -2.46 11.28
N LYS A 801 13.14 -2.72 10.79
CA LYS A 801 13.49 -2.70 9.38
C LYS A 801 14.24 -3.99 9.07
N PRO A 802 13.78 -4.82 8.12
CA PRO A 802 14.52 -6.01 7.73
C PRO A 802 15.83 -5.64 7.05
N SER A 803 16.81 -6.55 7.07
CA SER A 803 18.03 -6.40 6.28
C SER A 803 17.69 -6.32 4.79
N GLN A 804 18.30 -5.38 4.09
CA GLN A 804 18.18 -5.30 2.63
C GLN A 804 19.19 -6.26 2.02
N MET A 805 18.68 -7.28 1.35
CA MET A 805 19.50 -8.25 0.64
C MET A 805 19.65 -7.90 -0.84
N SER A 806 20.78 -8.26 -1.41
CA SER A 806 21.06 -8.20 -2.84
C SER A 806 21.52 -9.57 -3.35
N VAL A 807 21.15 -9.86 -4.58
CA VAL A 807 21.58 -11.09 -5.25
C VAL A 807 23.08 -11.05 -5.49
N ALA A 808 23.78 -12.10 -5.11
CA ALA A 808 25.22 -12.25 -5.30
C ALA A 808 25.59 -13.37 -6.29
N ARG A 809 24.83 -14.47 -6.30
CA ARG A 809 25.03 -15.59 -7.22
C ARG A 809 23.70 -16.24 -7.54
N ILE A 810 23.50 -16.62 -8.80
CA ILE A 810 22.33 -17.40 -9.26
C ILE A 810 22.84 -18.61 -10.02
N THR A 811 22.34 -19.77 -9.62
CA THR A 811 22.69 -21.06 -10.25
C THR A 811 21.44 -21.74 -10.78
N CYS A 812 21.49 -22.17 -12.06
CA CYS A 812 20.48 -23.04 -12.64
C CYS A 812 21.13 -24.34 -13.15
N VAL A 813 20.57 -25.47 -12.72
CA VAL A 813 21.01 -26.80 -13.16
C VAL A 813 19.95 -27.48 -14.02
N ARG A 814 20.43 -28.32 -15.00
CA ARG A 814 19.55 -29.11 -15.85
C ARG A 814 18.73 -30.07 -15.00
N GLY A 815 17.43 -30.08 -15.19
CA GLY A 815 16.53 -30.94 -14.43
C GLY A 815 16.26 -32.31 -15.06
N GLN A 816 16.80 -32.56 -16.25
CA GLN A 816 16.54 -33.78 -17.01
C GLN A 816 17.62 -34.05 -18.08
N GLY A 817 17.57 -35.25 -18.70
CA GLY A 817 18.48 -35.67 -19.75
C GLY A 817 19.80 -36.21 -19.23
N PRO A 818 20.77 -36.51 -20.15
CA PRO A 818 22.04 -37.10 -19.79
C PRO A 818 22.93 -36.20 -18.92
N ASN A 819 22.70 -34.88 -19.01
CA ASN A 819 23.40 -33.85 -18.25
C ASN A 819 22.60 -33.35 -17.03
N GLU A 820 21.67 -34.14 -16.48
CA GLU A 820 20.89 -33.77 -15.30
C GLU A 820 21.82 -33.37 -14.12
N GLY A 821 21.54 -32.28 -13.47
CA GLY A 821 22.34 -31.74 -12.36
C GLY A 821 23.57 -30.93 -12.80
N VAL A 822 23.88 -30.84 -14.10
CA VAL A 822 24.98 -30.00 -14.59
C VAL A 822 24.47 -28.54 -14.70
N PRO A 823 25.17 -27.57 -14.08
CA PRO A 823 24.77 -26.17 -14.19
C PRO A 823 24.92 -25.66 -15.64
N PHE A 824 23.97 -24.83 -16.05
CA PHE A 824 24.02 -24.10 -17.32
C PHE A 824 23.96 -22.58 -17.13
N ILE A 825 23.60 -22.14 -15.93
CA ILE A 825 23.78 -20.79 -15.43
C ILE A 825 24.49 -20.91 -14.07
N ASP A 826 25.57 -20.17 -13.88
CA ASP A 826 26.25 -19.97 -12.60
C ASP A 826 26.86 -18.58 -12.60
N ASP A 827 25.98 -17.59 -12.45
CA ASP A 827 26.24 -16.18 -12.63
C ASP A 827 26.51 -15.52 -11.28
N TYR A 828 27.71 -14.97 -11.08
CA TYR A 828 28.00 -14.04 -10.01
C TYR A 828 27.56 -12.64 -10.43
N ILE A 829 26.86 -11.93 -9.57
CA ILE A 829 26.27 -10.64 -9.93
C ILE A 829 27.20 -9.51 -9.50
N SER A 830 27.67 -8.73 -10.49
CA SER A 830 28.46 -7.55 -10.21
C SER A 830 27.61 -6.51 -9.47
N THR A 831 28.08 -6.03 -8.34
CA THR A 831 27.38 -4.98 -7.57
C THR A 831 28.26 -3.74 -7.44
N GLN A 832 27.66 -2.57 -7.63
CA GLN A 832 28.28 -1.26 -7.38
C GLN A 832 27.91 -0.72 -5.99
N GLU A 833 26.90 -1.33 -5.35
CA GLU A 833 26.47 -0.97 -3.99
C GLU A 833 27.46 -1.49 -2.95
N GLN A 834 27.62 -0.76 -1.86
CA GLN A 834 28.49 -1.20 -0.77
C GLN A 834 27.86 -2.39 -0.04
N VAL A 835 28.55 -3.53 -0.06
CA VAL A 835 28.16 -4.71 0.71
C VAL A 835 28.59 -4.54 2.16
N VAL A 836 27.63 -4.63 3.08
CA VAL A 836 27.86 -4.53 4.54
C VAL A 836 28.27 -5.89 5.10
N ASP A 837 27.60 -6.97 4.67
CA ASP A 837 27.94 -8.33 5.09
C ASP A 837 27.79 -9.30 3.91
N TYR A 838 28.83 -10.05 3.65
CA TYR A 838 28.87 -11.05 2.59
C TYR A 838 28.16 -12.37 2.99
N LEU A 839 27.80 -12.52 4.25
CA LEU A 839 27.17 -13.74 4.79
C LEU A 839 27.95 -15.00 4.40
N THR A 840 29.29 -14.90 4.35
CA THR A 840 30.19 -15.92 3.74
C THR A 840 29.94 -17.34 4.25
N GLN A 841 29.59 -17.52 5.51
CA GLN A 841 29.27 -18.81 6.08
C GLN A 841 28.06 -19.46 5.38
N TYR A 842 27.10 -18.66 4.94
CA TYR A 842 25.85 -19.13 4.30
C TYR A 842 25.89 -19.03 2.78
N SER A 843 26.54 -18.00 2.23
CA SER A 843 26.54 -17.75 0.78
C SER A 843 27.79 -18.27 0.08
N GLY A 844 28.85 -18.58 0.80
CA GLY A 844 30.15 -18.88 0.22
C GLY A 844 30.83 -17.71 -0.50
N ILE A 845 30.18 -16.54 -0.56
CA ILE A 845 30.70 -15.33 -1.24
C ILE A 845 31.75 -14.65 -0.37
N LYS A 846 32.87 -14.28 -0.96
CA LYS A 846 33.99 -13.61 -0.28
C LYS A 846 34.11 -12.15 -0.76
N PRO A 847 34.67 -11.24 0.08
CA PRO A 847 35.02 -9.90 -0.35
C PRO A 847 35.88 -9.93 -1.62
N GLY A 848 35.44 -9.19 -2.64
CA GLY A 848 36.09 -9.12 -3.95
C GLY A 848 35.52 -10.07 -5.02
N ASP A 849 34.71 -11.08 -4.65
CA ASP A 849 34.11 -12.00 -5.64
C ASP A 849 33.12 -11.29 -6.58
N LEU A 850 32.51 -10.21 -6.13
CA LEU A 850 31.51 -9.44 -6.88
C LEU A 850 32.10 -8.18 -7.55
N ASP A 851 33.41 -7.92 -7.42
CA ASP A 851 34.08 -6.78 -8.05
C ASP A 851 34.74 -7.19 -9.36
N ALA A 852 34.36 -6.59 -10.47
CA ALA A 852 34.89 -6.85 -11.81
C ALA A 852 36.41 -6.68 -11.93
N LYS A 853 37.07 -5.87 -11.06
CA LYS A 853 38.50 -5.65 -11.08
C LYS A 853 39.31 -6.74 -10.37
N ILE A 854 38.71 -7.41 -9.41
CA ILE A 854 39.38 -8.35 -8.49
C ILE A 854 38.97 -9.81 -8.75
N SER A 855 37.71 -10.02 -9.09
CA SER A 855 37.09 -11.34 -9.19
C SER A 855 37.72 -12.22 -10.29
N SER A 856 37.77 -13.53 -10.00
CA SER A 856 38.06 -14.60 -10.97
C SER A 856 36.80 -15.41 -11.34
N LYS A 857 35.64 -15.02 -10.83
CA LYS A 857 34.34 -15.69 -11.05
C LYS A 857 33.74 -15.26 -12.38
N HIS A 858 32.75 -16.02 -12.87
CA HIS A 858 31.96 -15.55 -14.00
C HIS A 858 30.99 -14.46 -13.53
N LEU A 859 31.34 -13.23 -13.78
CA LEU A 859 30.59 -12.05 -13.37
C LEU A 859 29.71 -11.56 -14.51
N THR A 860 28.45 -11.30 -14.19
CA THR A 860 27.48 -10.70 -15.10
C THR A 860 26.72 -9.55 -14.41
N THR A 861 25.87 -8.86 -15.14
CA THR A 861 24.93 -7.89 -14.56
C THR A 861 23.67 -8.60 -14.07
N LEU A 862 22.99 -8.03 -13.08
CA LEU A 862 21.70 -8.53 -12.62
C LEU A 862 20.67 -8.57 -13.77
N LYS A 863 20.67 -7.55 -14.64
CA LYS A 863 19.78 -7.48 -15.80
C LYS A 863 19.97 -8.67 -16.74
N SER A 864 21.22 -9.04 -17.04
CA SER A 864 21.51 -10.19 -17.92
C SER A 864 20.97 -11.49 -17.33
N THR A 865 21.26 -11.76 -16.06
CA THR A 865 20.77 -12.99 -15.40
C THR A 865 19.25 -12.95 -15.22
N TYR A 866 18.66 -11.79 -14.93
CA TYR A 866 17.22 -11.61 -14.89
C TYR A 866 16.56 -11.98 -16.24
N LEU A 867 17.12 -11.55 -17.36
CA LEU A 867 16.61 -11.89 -18.70
C LEU A 867 16.65 -13.40 -18.96
N LYS A 868 17.72 -14.09 -18.54
CA LYS A 868 17.83 -15.55 -18.66
C LYS A 868 16.71 -16.24 -17.86
N LEU A 869 16.51 -15.85 -16.62
CA LEU A 869 15.44 -16.40 -15.76
C LEU A 869 14.05 -16.06 -16.32
N ARG A 870 13.87 -14.84 -16.79
CA ARG A 870 12.61 -14.42 -17.39
C ARG A 870 12.27 -15.21 -18.64
N PHE A 871 13.24 -15.47 -19.50
CA PHE A 871 13.06 -16.35 -20.67
C PHE A 871 12.62 -17.75 -20.25
N LEU A 872 13.24 -18.33 -19.23
CA LEU A 872 12.85 -19.64 -18.69
C LEU A 872 11.40 -19.65 -18.18
N ILE A 873 10.98 -18.59 -17.49
CA ILE A 873 9.59 -18.45 -17.01
C ILE A 873 8.63 -18.34 -18.20
N ASP A 874 8.92 -17.49 -19.15
CA ASP A 874 8.07 -17.25 -20.32
C ASP A 874 7.94 -18.50 -21.21
N THR A 875 8.98 -19.35 -21.22
CA THR A 875 8.97 -20.66 -21.89
C THR A 875 8.08 -21.67 -21.15
N GLY A 876 7.80 -21.47 -19.86
CA GLY A 876 6.95 -22.33 -19.06
C GLY A 876 7.69 -23.47 -18.35
N VAL A 877 8.98 -23.33 -18.04
CA VAL A 877 9.74 -24.31 -17.24
C VAL A 877 9.24 -24.35 -15.81
N ARG A 878 9.52 -25.45 -15.13
CA ARG A 878 9.20 -25.64 -13.71
C ARG A 878 10.47 -25.60 -12.89
N PHE A 879 10.56 -24.66 -11.97
CA PHE A 879 11.72 -24.50 -11.08
C PHE A 879 11.61 -25.43 -9.87
N VAL A 880 12.70 -26.11 -9.57
CA VAL A 880 12.84 -26.99 -8.39
C VAL A 880 13.91 -26.40 -7.48
N GLY A 881 13.60 -26.17 -6.21
CA GLY A 881 14.57 -25.65 -5.24
C GLY A 881 14.11 -25.84 -3.80
N HIS A 882 14.74 -25.11 -2.88
CA HIS A 882 14.45 -25.20 -1.46
C HIS A 882 14.28 -23.80 -0.83
N GLY A 883 13.04 -23.33 -0.66
CA GLY A 883 12.74 -22.00 -0.16
C GLY A 883 12.66 -20.95 -1.27
N LEU A 884 12.36 -21.35 -2.50
CA LEU A 884 12.37 -20.55 -3.72
C LEU A 884 11.58 -19.22 -3.64
N GLN A 885 10.58 -19.14 -2.79
CA GLN A 885 9.80 -17.93 -2.63
C GLN A 885 10.69 -16.75 -2.18
N LYS A 886 11.67 -17.00 -1.33
CA LYS A 886 12.64 -15.97 -0.88
C LYS A 886 13.57 -15.59 -2.01
N ASP A 887 14.05 -16.57 -2.78
CA ASP A 887 14.95 -16.33 -3.91
C ASP A 887 14.28 -15.46 -4.95
N PHE A 888 13.08 -15.80 -5.39
CA PHE A 888 12.32 -15.01 -6.35
C PHE A 888 12.00 -13.61 -5.85
N ARG A 889 11.77 -13.47 -4.54
CA ARG A 889 11.50 -12.17 -3.94
C ARG A 889 12.73 -11.25 -3.97
N VAL A 890 13.93 -11.75 -3.65
CA VAL A 890 15.16 -10.95 -3.66
C VAL A 890 15.63 -10.67 -5.09
N ILE A 891 15.46 -11.61 -6.01
CA ILE A 891 15.72 -11.41 -7.45
C ILE A 891 14.71 -10.40 -8.03
N ASN A 892 13.58 -10.20 -7.38
CA ASN A 892 12.42 -9.44 -7.86
C ASN A 892 11.83 -10.03 -9.14
N LEU A 893 11.47 -11.30 -9.05
CA LEU A 893 10.98 -12.11 -10.16
C LEU A 893 9.64 -12.74 -9.77
N LEU A 894 8.64 -12.60 -10.62
CA LEU A 894 7.35 -13.24 -10.43
C LEU A 894 7.31 -14.57 -11.17
N VAL A 895 7.10 -15.66 -10.45
CA VAL A 895 6.94 -17.01 -10.99
C VAL A 895 5.56 -17.54 -10.62
N LEU A 896 4.85 -18.10 -11.59
CA LEU A 896 3.52 -18.65 -11.35
C LEU A 896 3.60 -19.89 -10.45
N LYS A 897 2.60 -20.10 -9.61
CA LYS A 897 2.60 -21.18 -8.61
C LYS A 897 2.74 -22.58 -9.19
N ASP A 898 2.22 -22.80 -10.40
CA ASP A 898 2.32 -24.06 -11.14
C ASP A 898 3.72 -24.32 -11.72
N GLN A 899 4.54 -23.29 -11.82
CA GLN A 899 5.94 -23.37 -12.25
C GLN A 899 6.91 -23.56 -11.07
N VAL A 900 6.45 -23.57 -9.81
CA VAL A 900 7.31 -23.67 -8.63
C VAL A 900 7.14 -25.02 -7.94
N ILE A 901 8.23 -25.76 -7.79
CA ILE A 901 8.32 -26.99 -7.03
C ILE A 901 9.29 -26.75 -5.88
N ASP A 902 8.75 -26.44 -4.71
CA ASP A 902 9.56 -26.12 -3.55
C ASP A 902 9.62 -27.30 -2.56
N THR A 903 10.82 -27.84 -2.36
CA THR A 903 11.04 -28.99 -1.49
C THR A 903 10.75 -28.71 -0.02
N VAL A 904 10.78 -27.46 0.41
CA VAL A 904 10.33 -27.06 1.77
C VAL A 904 8.88 -27.51 2.00
N TYR A 905 8.00 -27.26 1.03
CA TYR A 905 6.58 -27.60 1.14
C TYR A 905 6.28 -29.05 0.83
N LEU A 906 7.05 -29.70 -0.05
CA LEU A 906 6.89 -31.12 -0.37
C LEU A 906 7.15 -32.03 0.85
N PHE A 907 8.14 -31.66 1.68
CA PHE A 907 8.52 -32.41 2.88
C PHE A 907 8.01 -31.79 4.19
N HIS A 908 6.93 -31.01 4.11
CA HIS A 908 6.34 -30.31 5.26
C HIS A 908 5.01 -30.94 5.72
N LEU A 909 4.86 -31.07 7.04
CA LEU A 909 3.57 -31.40 7.66
C LEU A 909 2.90 -30.13 8.20
N PRO A 910 1.58 -29.94 7.99
CA PRO A 910 0.85 -28.77 8.45
C PRO A 910 1.07 -28.48 9.94
N ARG A 911 1.31 -27.22 10.27
CA ARG A 911 1.57 -26.73 11.65
C ARG A 911 2.82 -27.31 12.31
N LYS A 912 3.74 -27.85 11.55
CA LYS A 912 5.04 -28.31 12.02
C LYS A 912 6.15 -27.36 11.55
N ARG A 913 7.34 -27.54 12.07
CA ARG A 913 8.57 -26.84 11.68
C ARG A 913 8.89 -27.14 10.20
N MET A 914 9.33 -26.14 9.43
CA MET A 914 10.00 -26.32 8.14
C MET A 914 11.38 -26.95 8.36
N ILE A 915 11.79 -27.84 7.47
CA ILE A 915 13.01 -28.64 7.61
C ILE A 915 14.07 -28.08 6.66
N SER A 916 15.30 -27.97 7.13
CA SER A 916 16.44 -27.49 6.31
C SER A 916 16.85 -28.49 5.24
N LEU A 917 17.39 -27.98 4.12
CA LEU A 917 17.90 -28.78 3.02
C LEU A 917 18.96 -29.79 3.50
N ARG A 918 19.90 -29.35 4.36
CA ARG A 918 20.92 -30.19 4.97
C ARG A 918 20.34 -31.40 5.68
N PHE A 919 19.27 -31.23 6.48
CA PHE A 919 18.64 -32.33 7.19
C PHE A 919 17.89 -33.27 6.24
N LEU A 920 17.21 -32.74 5.22
CA LEU A 920 16.53 -33.54 4.21
C LEU A 920 17.54 -34.38 3.37
N ALA A 921 18.65 -33.77 2.98
CA ALA A 921 19.71 -34.41 2.22
C ALA A 921 20.32 -35.59 3.01
N TRP A 922 20.63 -35.38 4.27
CA TRP A 922 21.13 -36.42 5.16
C TRP A 922 20.11 -37.56 5.33
N TYR A 923 18.85 -37.25 5.57
CA TYR A 923 17.81 -38.23 5.88
C TYR A 923 17.38 -39.07 4.66
N PHE A 924 17.23 -38.45 3.48
CA PHE A 924 16.70 -39.13 2.29
C PHE A 924 17.73 -39.56 1.28
N LEU A 925 18.87 -38.92 1.24
CA LEU A 925 19.89 -39.12 0.22
C LEU A 925 21.22 -39.62 0.79
N ASP A 926 21.36 -39.70 2.11
CA ASP A 926 22.62 -40.03 2.82
C ASP A 926 23.78 -39.09 2.41
N LEU A 927 23.46 -37.84 2.09
CA LEU A 927 24.41 -36.83 1.68
C LEU A 927 24.70 -35.85 2.82
N SER A 928 25.99 -35.56 3.03
CA SER A 928 26.43 -34.46 3.90
C SER A 928 26.76 -33.25 3.03
N ILE A 929 25.85 -32.24 3.04
CA ILE A 929 25.98 -31.00 2.28
C ILE A 929 26.19 -29.84 3.23
N GLN A 930 26.51 -28.65 2.68
CA GLN A 930 26.64 -27.42 3.46
C GLN A 930 27.65 -27.62 4.63
N GLY A 931 28.89 -27.96 4.31
CA GLY A 931 29.95 -28.17 5.28
C GLY A 931 30.39 -26.88 5.97
N GLU A 932 31.49 -26.25 5.51
CA GLU A 932 31.97 -24.98 6.02
C GLU A 932 31.19 -23.77 5.43
N THR A 933 30.79 -23.87 4.17
CA THR A 933 30.03 -22.86 3.43
C THR A 933 28.99 -23.53 2.53
N HIS A 934 27.93 -22.81 2.14
CA HIS A 934 26.98 -23.28 1.14
C HIS A 934 27.56 -23.14 -0.28
N ASP A 935 27.10 -24.00 -1.18
CA ASP A 935 27.35 -23.92 -2.61
C ASP A 935 26.03 -24.08 -3.37
N SER A 936 25.61 -23.06 -4.06
CA SER A 936 24.33 -23.02 -4.78
C SER A 936 24.20 -24.12 -5.85
N ILE A 937 25.33 -24.62 -6.43
CA ILE A 937 25.30 -25.76 -7.34
C ILE A 937 24.93 -27.05 -6.60
N GLU A 938 25.51 -27.26 -5.42
CA GLU A 938 25.21 -28.41 -4.57
C GLU A 938 23.77 -28.37 -4.08
N ASP A 939 23.31 -27.18 -3.63
CA ASP A 939 21.98 -26.99 -3.08
C ASP A 939 20.90 -27.19 -4.15
N ALA A 940 21.07 -26.62 -5.36
CA ALA A 940 20.16 -26.82 -6.49
C ALA A 940 20.07 -28.29 -6.93
N ARG A 941 21.20 -29.00 -6.99
CA ARG A 941 21.25 -30.45 -7.29
C ARG A 941 20.52 -31.26 -6.23
N THR A 942 20.80 -30.99 -4.99
CA THR A 942 20.20 -31.67 -3.85
C THR A 942 18.70 -31.52 -3.83
N ALA A 943 18.19 -30.28 -4.07
CA ALA A 943 16.76 -30.02 -4.19
C ALA A 943 16.14 -30.86 -5.34
N LEU A 944 16.80 -30.95 -6.49
CA LEU A 944 16.35 -31.77 -7.62
C LEU A 944 16.30 -33.26 -7.27
N GLN A 945 17.33 -33.79 -6.62
CA GLN A 945 17.39 -35.20 -6.17
C GLN A 945 16.30 -35.50 -5.13
N LEU A 946 16.04 -34.58 -4.19
CA LEU A 946 14.94 -34.70 -3.24
C LEU A 946 13.57 -34.70 -3.93
N TYR A 947 13.38 -33.89 -4.95
CA TYR A 947 12.16 -33.95 -5.74
C TYR A 947 11.98 -35.27 -6.44
N ARG A 948 13.05 -35.84 -7.04
CA ARG A 948 13.03 -37.20 -7.62
C ARG A 948 12.66 -38.25 -6.58
N LYS A 949 13.24 -38.17 -5.39
CA LYS A 949 12.91 -39.07 -4.27
C LYS A 949 11.42 -38.95 -3.88
N TYR A 950 10.90 -37.72 -3.78
CA TYR A 950 9.50 -37.49 -3.50
C TYR A 950 8.58 -38.11 -4.55
N LEU A 951 8.89 -37.95 -5.84
CA LEU A 951 8.14 -38.57 -6.93
C LEU A 951 8.16 -40.11 -6.82
N GLY A 952 9.29 -40.71 -6.43
CA GLY A 952 9.40 -42.16 -6.18
C GLY A 952 8.48 -42.62 -5.05
N LEU A 953 8.47 -41.90 -3.93
CA LEU A 953 7.58 -42.14 -2.78
C LEU A 953 6.10 -41.99 -3.15
N SER A 954 5.75 -40.94 -3.91
CA SER A 954 4.38 -40.67 -4.33
C SER A 954 3.84 -41.72 -5.31
N ARG A 955 4.70 -42.30 -6.20
CA ARG A 955 4.33 -43.38 -7.13
C ARG A 955 4.22 -44.74 -6.46
N GLY A 956 5.01 -44.97 -5.40
CA GLY A 956 5.10 -46.31 -4.75
C GLY A 956 3.93 -46.61 -3.81
N GLY A 957 3.31 -45.62 -3.16
CA GLY A 957 2.28 -45.84 -2.14
C GLY A 957 1.26 -44.71 -1.97
N GLY A 958 1.25 -43.75 -2.89
CA GLY A 958 0.30 -42.62 -2.84
C GLY A 958 0.54 -41.66 -1.66
N SER A 959 -0.49 -40.87 -1.34
CA SER A 959 -0.39 -39.80 -0.31
C SER A 959 -0.20 -40.34 1.12
N ASP A 960 -0.66 -41.55 1.40
CA ASP A 960 -0.54 -42.17 2.73
C ASP A 960 0.86 -42.63 3.05
N GLU A 961 1.56 -43.19 2.07
CA GLU A 961 2.98 -43.57 2.20
C GLU A 961 3.85 -42.34 2.44
N VAL A 962 3.68 -41.31 1.63
CA VAL A 962 4.36 -40.01 1.82
C VAL A 962 4.10 -39.47 3.24
N ARG A 963 2.86 -39.48 3.70
CA ARG A 963 2.53 -39.03 5.05
C ARG A 963 3.16 -39.87 6.16
N LYS A 964 3.27 -41.16 5.97
CA LYS A 964 3.93 -42.05 6.92
C LYS A 964 5.44 -41.75 6.99
N VAL A 965 6.10 -41.63 5.83
CA VAL A 965 7.51 -41.27 5.75
C VAL A 965 7.79 -39.93 6.39
N LEU A 966 6.93 -38.92 6.14
CA LEU A 966 7.05 -37.58 6.75
C LEU A 966 6.90 -37.67 8.29
N LYS A 967 6.01 -38.49 8.82
CA LYS A 967 5.91 -38.69 10.29
C LYS A 967 7.23 -39.23 10.86
N GLY A 968 7.81 -40.25 10.22
CA GLY A 968 9.11 -40.80 10.60
C GLY A 968 10.25 -39.78 10.54
N LEU A 969 10.26 -38.94 9.51
CA LEU A 969 11.21 -37.82 9.37
C LEU A 969 11.09 -36.83 10.56
N TYR A 970 9.88 -36.44 10.95
CA TYR A 970 9.67 -35.54 12.07
C TYR A 970 9.97 -36.16 13.42
N GLU A 971 9.78 -37.48 13.58
CA GLU A 971 10.17 -38.23 14.78
C GLU A 971 11.68 -38.28 14.91
N LYS A 972 12.38 -38.64 13.82
CA LYS A 972 13.84 -38.65 13.77
C LYS A 972 14.43 -37.28 14.02
N GLY A 973 13.86 -36.24 13.40
CA GLY A 973 14.29 -34.85 13.59
C GLY A 973 14.19 -34.39 15.04
N ARG A 974 13.11 -34.77 15.73
CA ARG A 974 12.96 -34.47 17.18
C ARG A 974 13.96 -35.19 18.04
N GLN A 975 14.23 -36.47 17.72
CA GLN A 975 15.22 -37.25 18.46
C GLN A 975 16.62 -36.66 18.36
N MET A 976 16.95 -36.04 17.24
CA MET A 976 18.29 -35.51 16.93
C MET A 976 18.36 -33.97 17.11
N ASP A 977 17.35 -33.37 17.70
CA ASP A 977 17.23 -31.90 17.81
C ASP A 977 17.51 -31.16 16.46
N TRP A 978 17.13 -31.81 15.37
CA TRP A 978 17.30 -31.29 13.99
C TRP A 978 18.77 -31.04 13.57
N LYS A 979 19.71 -31.64 14.29
CA LYS A 979 21.15 -31.57 13.97
C LYS A 979 21.58 -32.84 13.17
N VAL A 980 22.35 -32.62 12.14
CA VAL A 980 23.00 -33.71 11.40
C VAL A 980 24.21 -34.18 12.21
N PRO A 981 24.45 -35.50 12.41
CA PRO A 981 25.63 -35.98 13.11
C PRO A 981 26.89 -35.54 12.36
N ASP A 982 27.87 -35.01 13.11
CA ASP A 982 29.20 -34.77 12.56
C ASP A 982 29.87 -36.11 12.28
N THR A 983 30.30 -36.34 11.04
CA THR A 983 30.92 -37.60 10.58
C THR A 983 32.36 -37.80 11.03
N ASP A 984 32.93 -36.91 11.86
CA ASP A 984 34.34 -36.95 12.29
C ASP A 984 34.61 -37.62 13.64
N ALA A 985 33.57 -38.23 14.28
CA ALA A 985 33.81 -39.10 15.44
C ALA A 985 33.97 -40.57 14.99
N GLY A 986 35.23 -41.02 14.90
CA GLY A 986 35.61 -42.28 14.33
C GLY A 986 34.85 -43.48 14.91
N ASP A 987 34.22 -44.23 14.04
CA ASP A 987 34.14 -45.70 14.14
C ASP A 987 34.02 -46.28 12.73
N GLY A 988 34.93 -47.18 12.39
CA GLY A 988 35.15 -47.69 11.06
C GLY A 988 34.04 -48.58 10.55
N ARG A 989 33.08 -47.99 9.86
CA ARG A 989 32.18 -48.66 8.95
C ARG A 989 31.72 -47.69 7.85
N GLY A 990 32.32 -47.88 6.65
CA GLY A 990 31.83 -47.39 5.38
C GLY A 990 31.77 -45.84 5.27
N SER A 991 32.81 -45.27 4.66
CA SER A 991 32.80 -43.83 4.27
C SER A 991 31.51 -43.52 3.55
N PRO A 992 30.80 -42.37 3.93
CA PRO A 992 29.73 -41.88 3.13
C PRO A 992 30.24 -41.53 1.73
N LYS A 993 29.56 -41.99 0.71
CA LYS A 993 29.86 -41.65 -0.68
C LYS A 993 29.80 -40.14 -0.80
N SER A 994 30.97 -39.49 -0.87
CA SER A 994 31.05 -38.14 -1.40
C SER A 994 30.28 -38.10 -2.72
N ALA A 995 29.47 -37.07 -2.93
CA ALA A 995 28.75 -36.86 -4.19
C ALA A 995 29.73 -37.18 -5.32
N ALA A 996 29.40 -38.19 -6.14
CA ALA A 996 30.28 -38.69 -7.16
C ALA A 996 30.86 -37.50 -7.93
N ALA A 997 32.17 -37.31 -7.77
CA ALA A 997 32.91 -36.36 -8.55
C ALA A 997 32.73 -36.75 -10.01
N PHE A 998 31.99 -35.98 -10.76
CA PHE A 998 32.01 -36.13 -12.20
C PHE A 998 33.45 -35.92 -12.69
N PRO A 999 33.89 -36.68 -13.69
CA PRO A 999 35.26 -36.59 -14.17
C PRO A 999 35.58 -35.15 -14.58
N PRO A 1000 36.81 -34.69 -14.37
CA PRO A 1000 37.19 -33.32 -14.76
C PRO A 1000 36.93 -33.16 -16.25
N VAL A 1001 36.21 -32.08 -16.59
CA VAL A 1001 35.96 -31.71 -17.97
C VAL A 1001 37.32 -31.50 -18.65
N ILE A 1002 37.68 -32.42 -19.56
CA ILE A 1002 38.85 -32.32 -20.40
C ILE A 1002 38.64 -31.11 -21.31
N GLY A 1003 39.55 -30.16 -21.24
CA GLY A 1003 39.46 -28.89 -21.97
C GLY A 1003 39.36 -29.07 -23.49
N LEU A 1004 38.50 -28.30 -24.07
CA LEU A 1004 38.57 -27.80 -25.44
C LEU A 1004 38.69 -26.27 -25.41
#